data_add8010b2bc48bc6b2c8c224eb631aa5
#
_entry.id   add8010b2bc48bc6b2c8c224eb631aa5
#
_cell.length_a   1.000
_cell.length_b   1.000
_cell.length_c   1.000
_cell.angle_alpha   90.00
_cell.angle_beta   90.00
_cell.angle_gamma   90.00
#
_symmetry.space_group_name_H-M   'P 1'
#
loop_
_entity.id
_entity.type
_entity.pdbx_description
1 polymer ?
#
loop_
_entity_poly.entity_id
_entity_poly.type
_entity_poly.pdbx_seq_one_letter_code
_entity_poly.pdbx_strand_id
1 'polypeptide(L)'
;MKIFFTLLLCSIFFITASAQSTIKGKVFDEKQKPVKGAAVLLLQQKDSTLVLSALSSENGDYSFNNIKNGNYRVMINMLGYKKLNNKITVAGNNVQVPDSKLVPDAVSLGEVTVTSTKPFLEQRADKLVVNVEGSATAAGSTALEVLQKVPGVMVVNDQVKLAGKSSVTIMIDGKPSQYTDISQVLGTMSAANIEKIELITNPGAKYDASGGAIINILIKKNANLGTNGTASLAVGTGLYTKGKDGVDRNYYRVSPFLSVNHRKGKLNTYGSISFFHRNQFQYSEFDRAITTNRFLQTNYSPNDRNSYSYRAGADLYADNKNTFGIFVRGFNFTMDENTINTTQQIKASTGAVLSTFSTLNNTNVKRDNIAANINWKHNFDTTGKDLNIDFDYSTFQLNNNSDIVTQAASTSYLNQYVNNPVKFGVLKLDYSYPFNKNTKLEMGGKTSLAIIDNYLVFKKSNVVDPSRSTDFEYSENINAVYASFQKKIDNWEFITGLRAEQTIAKGKSISVDVLNRNYWQLFPSAFLTRKISNHFSTVLQYSRRVNRPSYQQQNPFIQYLDSLTYTRGNPLIRPELSDAYKLSLTYDNQPFFSVSYNKTHDVIFNDAPKQEGNLTYTTPENLAAFENIVFELNFPLDIGKKISGYGGNQFIYNHYKADYLGSLYNRSKWNWQAYWQVSYKPKPGWNFELSGFYTTSLLEEFIEIQELGNLNFAIQKTFMDKKAKISLNFNDILFSQKNRGAIVYQDINLAFRQVNETRNVRLAFSYSFGNQKL
;
A
#
# COMPACT_ATOMS: atom_id res chain seq x y z
N MET A 1 -8.06 -60.65 12.01
CA MET A 1 -7.87 -59.24 11.52
C MET A 1 -9.18 -58.55 11.10
N LYS A 2 -10.29 -59.21 10.85
CA LYS A 2 -11.60 -58.59 10.54
C LYS A 2 -12.42 -58.15 11.76
N ILE A 3 -12.21 -58.75 12.93
CA ILE A 3 -12.96 -58.42 14.17
C ILE A 3 -12.37 -57.18 14.89
N PHE A 4 -11.09 -56.84 14.67
CA PHE A 4 -10.46 -55.68 15.26
C PHE A 4 -10.85 -54.36 14.54
N PHE A 5 -11.24 -54.44 13.26
CA PHE A 5 -11.69 -53.28 12.50
C PHE A 5 -13.14 -52.88 12.76
N THR A 6 -13.99 -53.83 13.18
CA THR A 6 -15.38 -53.58 13.51
C THR A 6 -15.55 -52.98 14.90
N LEU A 7 -14.65 -53.25 15.85
CA LEU A 7 -14.65 -52.67 17.17
C LEU A 7 -14.05 -51.22 17.20
N LEU A 8 -13.17 -50.87 16.25
CA LEU A 8 -12.65 -49.54 16.09
C LEU A 8 -13.64 -48.59 15.40
N LEU A 9 -14.56 -49.13 14.59
CA LEU A 9 -15.62 -48.35 13.93
C LEU A 9 -16.83 -48.05 14.83
N CYS A 10 -17.07 -48.86 15.88
CA CYS A 10 -18.14 -48.60 16.85
C CYS A 10 -17.76 -47.62 17.98
N SER A 11 -16.48 -47.28 18.17
CA SER A 11 -16.05 -46.37 19.23
C SER A 11 -16.03 -44.89 18.79
N ILE A 12 -16.40 -44.53 17.55
CA ILE A 12 -16.36 -43.15 17.02
C ILE A 12 -17.74 -42.46 17.06
N PHE A 13 -18.81 -43.16 17.49
CA PHE A 13 -20.14 -42.57 17.61
C PHE A 13 -20.60 -42.29 19.05
N PHE A 14 -19.75 -41.67 19.89
CA PHE A 14 -20.25 -40.88 21.00
C PHE A 14 -20.43 -39.43 20.54
N ILE A 15 -21.49 -39.16 19.77
CA ILE A 15 -22.03 -37.82 19.62
C ILE A 15 -22.54 -37.41 20.98
N THR A 16 -21.80 -36.60 21.70
CA THR A 16 -22.32 -35.87 22.85
C THR A 16 -23.41 -34.96 22.34
N ALA A 17 -24.68 -35.36 22.52
CA ALA A 17 -25.82 -34.47 22.33
C ALA A 17 -25.67 -33.33 23.36
N SER A 18 -25.04 -32.23 22.98
CA SER A 18 -25.09 -31.01 23.76
C SER A 18 -26.50 -30.51 23.74
N ALA A 19 -27.19 -30.56 24.86
CA ALA A 19 -28.53 -29.97 25.02
C ALA A 19 -28.41 -28.49 24.66
N GLN A 20 -28.95 -28.08 23.53
CA GLN A 20 -28.95 -26.72 23.04
C GLN A 20 -30.19 -26.02 23.59
N SER A 21 -29.99 -25.07 24.47
CA SER A 21 -31.07 -24.32 25.11
C SER A 21 -31.43 -23.07 24.32
N THR A 22 -32.68 -22.65 24.40
CA THR A 22 -33.18 -21.40 23.83
C THR A 22 -33.48 -20.42 24.98
N ILE A 23 -33.05 -19.16 24.82
CA ILE A 23 -33.39 -18.05 25.71
C ILE A 23 -34.42 -17.18 24.98
N LYS A 24 -35.59 -16.94 25.61
CA LYS A 24 -36.66 -16.09 25.06
C LYS A 24 -37.04 -15.01 26.08
N GLY A 25 -37.52 -13.87 25.59
CA GLY A 25 -38.04 -12.79 26.45
C GLY A 25 -38.81 -11.76 25.65
N LYS A 26 -39.42 -10.82 26.36
CA LYS A 26 -40.18 -9.71 25.78
C LYS A 26 -39.69 -8.37 26.34
N VAL A 27 -39.80 -7.34 25.50
CA VAL A 27 -39.40 -5.95 25.84
C VAL A 27 -40.64 -5.05 25.74
N PHE A 28 -40.93 -4.35 26.81
CA PHE A 28 -42.03 -3.41 26.90
C PHE A 28 -41.55 -2.01 27.36
N ASP A 29 -42.29 -0.96 27.01
CA ASP A 29 -42.13 0.37 27.59
C ASP A 29 -42.83 0.49 28.96
N GLU A 30 -42.75 1.69 29.57
CA GLU A 30 -43.38 1.95 30.88
C GLU A 30 -44.93 1.85 30.83
N LYS A 31 -45.55 1.98 29.65
CA LYS A 31 -47.00 1.88 29.42
C LYS A 31 -47.41 0.46 28.98
N GLN A 32 -46.52 -0.52 29.14
CA GLN A 32 -46.73 -1.93 28.75
C GLN A 32 -46.98 -2.13 27.23
N LYS A 33 -46.56 -1.19 26.40
CA LYS A 33 -46.54 -1.40 24.93
C LYS A 33 -45.26 -2.13 24.51
N PRO A 34 -45.37 -3.10 23.57
CA PRO A 34 -44.20 -3.80 23.07
C PRO A 34 -43.24 -2.82 22.36
N VAL A 35 -41.94 -2.96 22.60
CA VAL A 35 -40.90 -2.13 22.01
C VAL A 35 -40.24 -2.89 20.86
N LYS A 36 -40.46 -2.41 19.62
CA LYS A 36 -39.82 -2.92 18.41
C LYS A 36 -38.40 -2.34 18.26
N GLY A 37 -37.44 -3.18 17.85
CA GLY A 37 -36.09 -2.73 17.48
C GLY A 37 -35.15 -2.41 18.64
N ALA A 38 -35.49 -2.81 19.88
CA ALA A 38 -34.55 -2.78 20.98
C ALA A 38 -33.42 -3.77 20.75
N ALA A 39 -32.17 -3.34 20.89
CA ALA A 39 -30.99 -4.19 20.77
C ALA A 39 -30.86 -5.05 22.04
N VAL A 40 -30.98 -6.36 21.90
CA VAL A 40 -30.82 -7.34 22.97
C VAL A 40 -29.52 -8.09 22.77
N LEU A 41 -28.60 -7.99 23.76
CA LEU A 41 -27.28 -8.58 23.73
C LEU A 41 -27.19 -9.68 24.77
N LEU A 42 -26.76 -10.88 24.38
CA LEU A 42 -26.42 -11.96 25.27
C LEU A 42 -24.91 -11.91 25.55
N LEU A 43 -24.53 -11.66 26.77
CA LEU A 43 -23.14 -11.50 27.20
C LEU A 43 -22.76 -12.61 28.19
N GLN A 44 -21.51 -13.05 28.16
CA GLN A 44 -20.93 -13.89 29.21
C GLN A 44 -20.93 -13.12 30.53
N GLN A 45 -21.38 -13.72 31.63
CA GLN A 45 -21.43 -13.05 32.93
C GLN A 45 -20.05 -12.70 33.48
N LYS A 46 -19.05 -13.53 33.18
CA LYS A 46 -17.69 -13.44 33.73
C LYS A 46 -16.90 -12.22 33.22
N ASP A 47 -16.99 -11.91 31.93
CA ASP A 47 -16.12 -10.92 31.26
C ASP A 47 -16.89 -9.99 30.33
N SER A 48 -18.22 -10.11 30.27
CA SER A 48 -19.11 -9.33 29.39
C SER A 48 -18.82 -9.49 27.88
N THR A 49 -18.19 -10.60 27.48
CA THR A 49 -17.99 -10.95 26.06
C THR A 49 -19.35 -11.19 25.40
N LEU A 50 -19.55 -10.61 24.21
CA LEU A 50 -20.78 -10.80 23.42
C LEU A 50 -20.83 -12.23 22.89
N VAL A 51 -21.95 -12.92 23.17
CA VAL A 51 -22.24 -14.28 22.67
C VAL A 51 -23.14 -14.21 21.44
N LEU A 52 -24.27 -13.51 21.55
CA LEU A 52 -25.22 -13.30 20.46
C LEU A 52 -25.94 -11.94 20.64
N SER A 53 -26.53 -11.45 19.53
CA SER A 53 -27.37 -10.26 19.55
C SER A 53 -28.66 -10.53 18.76
N ALA A 54 -29.75 -9.89 19.18
CA ALA A 54 -31.04 -9.92 18.53
C ALA A 54 -31.70 -8.54 18.59
N LEU A 55 -32.65 -8.28 17.73
CA LEU A 55 -33.54 -7.11 17.83
C LEU A 55 -34.93 -7.61 18.24
N SER A 56 -35.60 -6.85 19.12
CA SER A 56 -36.97 -7.16 19.48
C SER A 56 -37.91 -6.97 18.28
N SER A 57 -38.87 -7.90 18.13
CA SER A 57 -39.88 -7.91 17.08
C SER A 57 -40.93 -6.79 17.26
N GLU A 58 -41.93 -6.73 16.38
CA GLU A 58 -43.08 -5.83 16.52
C GLU A 58 -43.89 -6.06 17.80
N ASN A 59 -43.88 -7.30 18.29
CA ASN A 59 -44.57 -7.70 19.54
C ASN A 59 -43.61 -7.64 20.75
N GLY A 60 -42.40 -7.07 20.60
CA GLY A 60 -41.41 -7.01 21.65
C GLY A 60 -40.62 -8.29 21.90
N ASP A 61 -40.91 -9.38 21.19
CA ASP A 61 -40.27 -10.70 21.40
C ASP A 61 -38.82 -10.70 20.90
N TYR A 62 -37.95 -11.39 21.64
CA TYR A 62 -36.60 -11.75 21.18
C TYR A 62 -36.25 -13.20 21.56
N SER A 63 -35.34 -13.83 20.83
CA SER A 63 -34.87 -15.19 21.13
C SER A 63 -33.41 -15.38 20.73
N PHE A 64 -32.71 -16.22 21.53
CA PHE A 64 -31.37 -16.72 21.23
C PHE A 64 -31.46 -18.25 21.24
N ASN A 65 -31.03 -18.86 20.14
CA ASN A 65 -31.05 -20.32 19.97
C ASN A 65 -29.64 -20.90 20.11
N ASN A 66 -29.55 -22.18 20.43
CA ASN A 66 -28.32 -22.94 20.47
C ASN A 66 -27.32 -22.43 21.55
N ILE A 67 -27.83 -22.07 22.74
CA ILE A 67 -27.03 -21.58 23.85
C ILE A 67 -26.49 -22.72 24.68
N LYS A 68 -25.17 -22.69 24.92
CA LYS A 68 -24.50 -23.66 25.82
C LYS A 68 -24.82 -23.36 27.28
N ASN A 69 -24.70 -24.41 28.13
CA ASN A 69 -24.82 -24.23 29.57
C ASN A 69 -23.80 -23.20 30.09
N GLY A 70 -24.25 -22.33 30.98
CA GLY A 70 -23.39 -21.26 31.52
C GLY A 70 -24.19 -20.11 32.12
N ASN A 71 -23.46 -19.18 32.72
CA ASN A 71 -24.01 -17.95 33.31
C ASN A 71 -23.89 -16.79 32.32
N TYR A 72 -25.02 -16.19 32.01
CA TYR A 72 -25.12 -15.12 31.03
C TYR A 72 -25.77 -13.87 31.62
N ARG A 73 -25.64 -12.77 30.89
CA ARG A 73 -26.33 -11.53 31.15
C ARG A 73 -27.02 -11.07 29.86
N VAL A 74 -28.33 -10.90 29.91
CA VAL A 74 -29.11 -10.28 28.83
C VAL A 74 -29.12 -8.77 29.06
N MET A 75 -28.51 -8.03 28.17
CA MET A 75 -28.50 -6.57 28.18
C MET A 75 -29.42 -6.05 27.08
N ILE A 76 -30.35 -5.20 27.46
CA ILE A 76 -31.33 -4.58 26.55
C ILE A 76 -31.04 -3.10 26.46
N ASN A 77 -30.88 -2.60 25.23
CA ASN A 77 -30.57 -1.20 24.95
C ASN A 77 -31.49 -0.67 23.86
N MET A 78 -32.07 0.51 24.10
CA MET A 78 -32.89 1.25 23.17
C MET A 78 -32.63 2.73 23.34
N LEU A 79 -32.57 3.48 22.24
CA LEU A 79 -32.36 4.90 22.26
C LEU A 79 -33.49 5.61 23.04
N GLY A 80 -33.14 6.43 24.03
CA GLY A 80 -34.11 7.15 24.91
C GLY A 80 -34.51 6.36 26.14
N TYR A 81 -33.97 5.16 26.40
CA TYR A 81 -34.30 4.36 27.57
C TYR A 81 -33.03 3.95 28.35
N LYS A 82 -33.18 3.74 29.68
CA LYS A 82 -32.14 3.21 30.54
C LYS A 82 -31.81 1.76 30.16
N LYS A 83 -30.51 1.44 30.10
CA LYS A 83 -30.04 0.08 29.84
C LYS A 83 -30.52 -0.87 30.91
N LEU A 84 -31.11 -1.98 30.52
CA LEU A 84 -31.54 -3.05 31.40
C LEU A 84 -30.58 -4.25 31.32
N ASN A 85 -30.28 -4.85 32.48
CA ASN A 85 -29.40 -6.00 32.57
C ASN A 85 -30.06 -7.10 33.41
N ASN A 86 -30.33 -8.25 32.82
CA ASN A 86 -30.89 -9.44 33.48
C ASN A 86 -29.82 -10.54 33.53
N LYS A 87 -29.53 -11.04 34.73
CA LYS A 87 -28.63 -12.22 34.90
C LYS A 87 -29.46 -13.49 34.71
N ILE A 88 -28.95 -14.44 33.95
CA ILE A 88 -29.60 -15.72 33.68
C ILE A 88 -28.57 -16.86 33.75
N THR A 89 -29.06 -18.04 34.14
CA THR A 89 -28.28 -19.28 34.12
C THR A 89 -28.97 -20.28 33.18
N VAL A 90 -28.19 -20.82 32.22
CA VAL A 90 -28.62 -21.86 31.30
C VAL A 90 -28.07 -23.22 31.79
N ALA A 91 -28.93 -24.16 32.11
CA ALA A 91 -28.56 -25.46 32.67
C ALA A 91 -29.26 -26.63 31.94
N GLY A 92 -29.22 -26.60 30.60
CA GLY A 92 -29.78 -27.65 29.74
C GLY A 92 -31.26 -27.48 29.40
N ASN A 93 -31.97 -26.50 29.98
CA ASN A 93 -33.37 -26.20 29.71
C ASN A 93 -33.52 -24.86 29.00
N ASN A 94 -34.66 -24.68 28.29
CA ASN A 94 -35.04 -23.38 27.75
C ASN A 94 -35.27 -22.37 28.88
N VAL A 95 -34.75 -21.17 28.71
CA VAL A 95 -34.84 -20.08 29.71
C VAL A 95 -35.79 -19.00 29.22
N GLN A 96 -36.82 -18.75 29.98
CA GLN A 96 -37.69 -17.59 29.78
C GLN A 96 -37.17 -16.42 30.64
N VAL A 97 -36.71 -15.38 29.99
CA VAL A 97 -36.32 -14.12 30.69
C VAL A 97 -37.60 -13.40 31.13
N PRO A 98 -37.70 -12.92 32.36
CA PRO A 98 -38.84 -12.12 32.77
C PRO A 98 -39.04 -10.91 31.87
N ASP A 99 -40.28 -10.49 31.68
CA ASP A 99 -40.66 -9.36 30.83
C ASP A 99 -39.81 -8.12 31.21
N SER A 100 -39.15 -7.57 30.23
CA SER A 100 -38.16 -6.51 30.42
C SER A 100 -38.80 -5.15 30.17
N LYS A 101 -39.04 -4.39 31.24
CA LYS A 101 -39.66 -3.06 31.17
C LYS A 101 -38.56 -1.99 31.02
N LEU A 102 -38.56 -1.28 29.90
CA LEU A 102 -37.65 -0.16 29.65
C LEU A 102 -38.20 1.12 30.29
N VAL A 103 -37.36 1.83 31.02
CA VAL A 103 -37.67 3.11 31.66
C VAL A 103 -37.01 4.24 30.84
N PRO A 104 -37.76 5.30 30.46
CA PRO A 104 -37.17 6.42 29.75
C PRO A 104 -35.97 7.03 30.49
N ASP A 105 -34.92 7.35 29.76
CA ASP A 105 -33.75 8.03 30.29
C ASP A 105 -33.62 9.44 29.72
N ALA A 106 -34.05 10.42 30.50
CA ALA A 106 -34.02 11.83 30.08
C ALA A 106 -32.61 12.44 30.03
N VAL A 107 -31.55 11.71 30.45
CA VAL A 107 -30.22 12.30 30.70
C VAL A 107 -29.05 11.52 30.10
N SER A 108 -29.24 10.40 29.43
CA SER A 108 -28.07 9.63 28.97
C SER A 108 -28.11 9.22 27.50
N LEU A 109 -27.55 10.03 26.64
CA LEU A 109 -26.91 9.60 25.38
C LEU A 109 -25.53 8.93 25.67
N GLY A 110 -25.50 8.01 26.61
CA GLY A 110 -24.34 7.16 26.90
C GLY A 110 -24.32 5.95 25.99
N GLU A 111 -23.68 6.07 24.86
CA GLU A 111 -23.49 4.99 23.87
C GLU A 111 -22.64 3.85 24.45
N VAL A 112 -23.14 2.62 24.37
CA VAL A 112 -22.29 1.42 24.51
C VAL A 112 -21.50 1.27 23.23
N THR A 113 -20.31 1.80 23.21
CA THR A 113 -19.34 1.52 22.15
C THR A 113 -18.83 0.10 22.35
N VAL A 114 -19.36 -0.87 21.61
CA VAL A 114 -18.68 -2.15 21.42
C VAL A 114 -17.46 -1.84 20.54
N THR A 115 -16.35 -1.48 21.15
CA THR A 115 -15.07 -1.37 20.48
C THR A 115 -14.56 -2.78 20.19
N SER A 116 -15.06 -3.40 19.14
CA SER A 116 -14.33 -4.47 18.49
C SER A 116 -13.05 -3.85 17.92
N THR A 117 -11.90 -4.17 18.50
CA THR A 117 -10.62 -3.82 17.89
C THR A 117 -10.51 -4.61 16.61
N LYS A 118 -10.62 -3.93 15.45
CA LYS A 118 -10.40 -4.57 14.15
C LYS A 118 -9.02 -5.24 14.16
N PRO A 119 -8.90 -6.48 13.69
CA PRO A 119 -7.58 -7.12 13.57
C PRO A 119 -6.69 -6.27 12.65
N PHE A 120 -5.38 -6.29 12.87
CA PHE A 120 -4.45 -5.54 12.03
C PHE A 120 -4.53 -5.99 10.57
N LEU A 121 -4.65 -7.31 10.34
CA LEU A 121 -4.83 -7.92 9.01
C LEU A 121 -6.21 -8.56 8.91
N GLU A 122 -6.91 -8.29 7.81
CA GLU A 122 -8.21 -8.89 7.48
C GLU A 122 -8.20 -9.35 6.03
N GLN A 123 -8.35 -10.67 5.77
CA GLN A 123 -8.48 -11.20 4.42
C GLN A 123 -9.92 -11.07 3.94
N ARG A 124 -10.07 -10.50 2.77
CA ARG A 124 -11.30 -10.53 1.98
C ARG A 124 -11.08 -11.39 0.74
N ALA A 125 -12.15 -11.73 0.02
CA ALA A 125 -12.08 -12.61 -1.15
C ALA A 125 -11.07 -12.13 -2.20
N ASP A 126 -10.97 -10.82 -2.41
CA ASP A 126 -10.15 -10.16 -3.43
C ASP A 126 -8.93 -9.40 -2.91
N LYS A 127 -8.78 -9.21 -1.59
CA LYS A 127 -7.75 -8.35 -1.00
C LYS A 127 -7.39 -8.66 0.45
N LEU A 128 -6.19 -8.26 0.85
CA LEU A 128 -5.77 -8.16 2.24
C LEU A 128 -5.92 -6.71 2.70
N VAL A 129 -6.60 -6.49 3.82
CA VAL A 129 -6.77 -5.16 4.43
C VAL A 129 -5.83 -5.03 5.62
N VAL A 130 -5.04 -3.97 5.64
CA VAL A 130 -4.12 -3.61 6.73
C VAL A 130 -4.67 -2.38 7.45
N ASN A 131 -5.07 -2.53 8.71
CA ASN A 131 -5.62 -1.46 9.54
C ASN A 131 -4.48 -0.68 10.23
N VAL A 132 -4.09 0.47 9.68
CA VAL A 132 -2.93 1.26 10.11
C VAL A 132 -3.17 2.04 11.41
N GLU A 133 -4.42 2.37 11.71
CA GLU A 133 -4.78 3.31 12.79
C GLU A 133 -4.33 2.87 14.19
N GLY A 134 -4.14 1.57 14.42
CA GLY A 134 -3.74 0.99 15.70
C GLY A 134 -2.22 0.95 15.96
N SER A 135 -1.38 1.21 14.94
CA SER A 135 0.07 1.08 15.05
C SER A 135 0.73 2.27 15.73
N ALA A 136 1.53 2.02 16.77
CA ALA A 136 2.29 3.07 17.47
C ALA A 136 3.45 3.59 16.62
N THR A 137 4.10 2.71 15.86
CA THR A 137 5.22 3.06 14.99
C THR A 137 4.79 3.83 13.72
N ALA A 138 3.47 3.86 13.41
CA ALA A 138 2.94 4.70 12.32
C ALA A 138 2.82 6.18 12.72
N ALA A 139 2.83 6.50 14.01
CA ALA A 139 2.70 7.86 14.49
C ALA A 139 3.87 8.74 14.02
N GLY A 140 3.56 9.84 13.31
CA GLY A 140 4.56 10.73 12.73
C GLY A 140 5.35 10.16 11.55
N SER A 141 5.00 8.94 11.08
CA SER A 141 5.58 8.32 9.89
C SER A 141 4.99 8.89 8.61
N THR A 142 5.65 8.66 7.49
CA THR A 142 5.11 8.88 6.15
C THR A 142 4.34 7.64 5.67
N ALA A 143 3.55 7.79 4.60
CA ALA A 143 2.87 6.66 3.98
C ALA A 143 3.86 5.60 3.47
N LEU A 144 5.01 6.03 2.93
CA LEU A 144 6.07 5.14 2.46
C LEU A 144 6.67 4.30 3.61
N GLU A 145 6.92 4.91 4.76
CA GLU A 145 7.43 4.22 5.96
C GLU A 145 6.37 3.24 6.54
N VAL A 146 5.08 3.54 6.39
CA VAL A 146 4.01 2.61 6.77
C VAL A 146 3.94 1.43 5.82
N LEU A 147 4.13 1.65 4.53
CA LEU A 147 4.13 0.56 3.54
C LEU A 147 5.22 -0.47 3.81
N GLN A 148 6.37 -0.09 4.35
CA GLN A 148 7.42 -1.04 4.77
C GLN A 148 6.97 -2.04 5.86
N LYS A 149 5.84 -1.77 6.53
CA LYS A 149 5.26 -2.63 7.58
C LYS A 149 4.13 -3.52 7.05
N VAL A 150 3.75 -3.32 5.78
CA VAL A 150 2.71 -4.13 5.12
C VAL A 150 3.32 -5.47 4.69
N PRO A 151 2.65 -6.60 4.97
CA PRO A 151 3.15 -7.92 4.57
C PRO A 151 3.54 -7.99 3.10
N GLY A 152 4.74 -8.49 2.82
CA GLY A 152 5.25 -8.67 1.46
C GLY A 152 5.66 -7.41 0.71
N VAL A 153 5.45 -6.23 1.30
CA VAL A 153 5.88 -4.96 0.70
C VAL A 153 7.31 -4.66 1.11
N MET A 154 8.15 -4.37 0.13
CA MET A 154 9.50 -3.85 0.30
C MET A 154 9.59 -2.44 -0.26
N VAL A 155 10.37 -1.60 0.40
CA VAL A 155 10.73 -0.27 -0.12
C VAL A 155 12.24 -0.22 -0.24
N VAL A 156 12.72 -0.18 -1.47
CA VAL A 156 14.14 -0.12 -1.82
C VAL A 156 14.36 1.09 -2.71
N ASN A 157 15.25 1.99 -2.32
CA ASN A 157 15.53 3.24 -3.06
C ASN A 157 14.24 4.07 -3.31
N ASP A 158 13.41 4.19 -2.28
CA ASP A 158 12.09 4.84 -2.31
C ASP A 158 11.06 4.17 -3.25
N GLN A 159 11.40 3.07 -3.94
CA GLN A 159 10.47 2.31 -4.77
C GLN A 159 9.74 1.24 -3.98
N VAL A 160 8.43 1.19 -4.15
CA VAL A 160 7.57 0.19 -3.52
C VAL A 160 7.49 -1.04 -4.40
N LYS A 161 7.89 -2.18 -3.84
CA LYS A 161 7.88 -3.50 -4.48
C LYS A 161 7.02 -4.46 -3.67
N LEU A 162 6.44 -5.43 -4.33
CA LEU A 162 5.68 -6.49 -3.68
C LEU A 162 6.28 -7.84 -4.06
N ALA A 163 6.53 -8.67 -3.07
CA ALA A 163 7.07 -10.00 -3.25
C ALA A 163 6.31 -10.79 -4.33
N GLY A 164 7.05 -11.31 -5.30
CA GLY A 164 6.50 -12.11 -6.39
C GLY A 164 5.74 -11.36 -7.47
N LYS A 165 5.86 -10.05 -7.55
CA LYS A 165 5.22 -9.23 -8.60
C LYS A 165 6.26 -8.42 -9.34
N SER A 166 6.17 -8.41 -10.67
CA SER A 166 7.06 -7.59 -11.53
C SER A 166 6.80 -6.10 -11.37
N SER A 167 5.56 -5.73 -11.05
CA SER A 167 5.16 -4.33 -10.90
C SER A 167 4.01 -4.16 -9.91
N VAL A 168 3.91 -2.96 -9.32
CA VAL A 168 2.86 -2.59 -8.37
C VAL A 168 2.25 -1.26 -8.77
N THR A 169 0.92 -1.22 -8.87
CA THR A 169 0.17 0.03 -9.04
C THR A 169 -0.27 0.55 -7.67
N ILE A 170 0.11 1.78 -7.35
CA ILE A 170 -0.33 2.44 -6.12
C ILE A 170 -1.52 3.33 -6.43
N MET A 171 -2.56 3.22 -5.59
CA MET A 171 -3.76 4.03 -5.65
C MET A 171 -3.96 4.79 -4.34
N ILE A 172 -4.57 5.96 -4.42
CA ILE A 172 -5.03 6.73 -3.27
C ILE A 172 -6.53 6.92 -3.42
N ASP A 173 -7.33 6.39 -2.48
CA ASP A 173 -8.80 6.36 -2.56
C ASP A 173 -9.32 5.71 -3.86
N GLY A 174 -8.66 4.66 -4.36
CA GLY A 174 -9.00 3.97 -5.60
C GLY A 174 -8.62 4.72 -6.89
N LYS A 175 -7.89 5.83 -6.81
CA LYS A 175 -7.43 6.63 -7.95
C LYS A 175 -5.98 6.26 -8.28
N PRO A 176 -5.68 5.82 -9.50
CA PRO A 176 -4.32 5.45 -9.89
C PRO A 176 -3.41 6.67 -9.97
N SER A 177 -2.13 6.46 -9.67
CA SER A 177 -1.09 7.51 -9.66
C SER A 177 0.04 7.17 -10.63
N GLN A 178 -0.24 6.46 -11.72
CA GLN A 178 0.75 5.86 -12.63
C GLN A 178 1.60 6.85 -13.44
N TYR A 179 1.20 8.12 -13.54
CA TYR A 179 1.97 9.17 -14.24
C TYR A 179 2.62 10.19 -13.31
N THR A 180 2.55 9.93 -11.99
CA THR A 180 3.21 10.76 -10.98
C THR A 180 4.31 9.96 -10.31
N ASP A 181 5.35 10.62 -9.81
CA ASP A 181 6.33 9.96 -8.94
C ASP A 181 5.68 9.66 -7.59
N ILE A 182 4.98 8.53 -7.56
CA ILE A 182 4.18 8.10 -6.41
C ILE A 182 5.05 7.91 -5.15
N SER A 183 6.31 7.52 -5.30
CA SER A 183 7.23 7.32 -4.18
C SER A 183 7.46 8.62 -3.42
N GLN A 184 7.60 9.74 -4.13
CA GLN A 184 7.73 11.06 -3.50
C GLN A 184 6.45 11.49 -2.79
N VAL A 185 5.28 11.25 -3.41
CA VAL A 185 3.98 11.51 -2.77
C VAL A 185 3.86 10.73 -1.46
N LEU A 186 4.21 9.45 -1.47
CA LEU A 186 4.15 8.59 -0.29
C LEU A 186 5.22 8.96 0.75
N GLY A 187 6.40 9.38 0.30
CA GLY A 187 7.51 9.82 1.16
C GLY A 187 7.20 11.09 1.95
N THR A 188 6.20 11.86 1.51
CA THR A 188 5.80 13.13 2.14
C THR A 188 4.38 13.11 2.73
N MET A 189 3.56 12.12 2.36
CA MET A 189 2.21 11.96 2.89
C MET A 189 2.25 11.50 4.35
N SER A 190 1.59 12.24 5.27
CA SER A 190 1.49 11.85 6.68
C SER A 190 0.68 10.56 6.86
N ALA A 191 1.22 9.58 7.60
CA ALA A 191 0.51 8.36 8.00
C ALA A 191 -0.74 8.64 8.86
N ALA A 192 -0.81 9.78 9.54
CA ALA A 192 -1.98 10.19 10.31
C ALA A 192 -3.24 10.34 9.44
N ASN A 193 -3.07 10.56 8.13
CA ASN A 193 -4.15 10.68 7.16
C ASN A 193 -4.66 9.32 6.65
N ILE A 194 -3.94 8.23 6.89
CA ILE A 194 -4.29 6.90 6.38
C ILE A 194 -5.28 6.21 7.33
N GLU A 195 -6.38 5.71 6.79
CA GLU A 195 -7.32 4.83 7.49
C GLU A 195 -6.83 3.38 7.45
N LYS A 196 -6.63 2.87 6.25
CA LYS A 196 -6.19 1.50 5.98
C LYS A 196 -5.50 1.39 4.62
N ILE A 197 -4.78 0.30 4.42
CA ILE A 197 -4.16 -0.06 3.15
C ILE A 197 -4.79 -1.35 2.67
N GLU A 198 -5.20 -1.40 1.41
CA GLU A 198 -5.71 -2.59 0.75
C GLU A 198 -4.63 -3.14 -0.19
N LEU A 199 -4.21 -4.36 0.05
CA LEU A 199 -3.26 -5.08 -0.78
C LEU A 199 -4.01 -6.08 -1.66
N ILE A 200 -4.04 -5.84 -2.97
CA ILE A 200 -4.76 -6.63 -3.96
C ILE A 200 -3.73 -7.32 -4.84
N THR A 201 -3.35 -8.54 -4.46
CA THR A 201 -2.28 -9.28 -5.13
C THR A 201 -2.69 -9.85 -6.48
N ASN A 202 -3.98 -10.14 -6.66
CA ASN A 202 -4.58 -10.63 -7.90
C ASN A 202 -5.84 -9.80 -8.21
N PRO A 203 -5.70 -8.58 -8.79
CA PRO A 203 -6.84 -7.72 -9.04
C PRO A 203 -7.81 -8.31 -10.05
N GLY A 204 -9.13 -8.24 -9.75
CA GLY A 204 -10.20 -8.66 -10.65
C GLY A 204 -10.48 -7.64 -11.76
N ALA A 205 -11.42 -7.97 -12.66
CA ALA A 205 -11.73 -7.20 -13.87
C ALA A 205 -12.17 -5.74 -13.64
N LYS A 206 -12.70 -5.41 -12.46
CA LYS A 206 -13.09 -4.06 -12.05
C LYS A 206 -11.90 -3.09 -11.96
N TYR A 207 -10.72 -3.60 -11.68
CA TYR A 207 -9.49 -2.82 -11.58
C TYR A 207 -8.81 -2.69 -12.93
N ASP A 208 -8.04 -1.60 -13.12
CA ASP A 208 -7.21 -1.45 -14.31
C ASP A 208 -6.29 -2.65 -14.48
N ALA A 209 -6.08 -3.07 -15.72
CA ALA A 209 -5.20 -4.20 -16.00
C ALA A 209 -3.72 -3.88 -15.72
N SER A 210 -3.35 -2.61 -15.59
CA SER A 210 -1.98 -2.17 -15.27
C SER A 210 -1.50 -2.62 -13.90
N GLY A 211 -0.25 -3.10 -13.87
CA GLY A 211 0.47 -3.55 -12.66
C GLY A 211 0.11 -4.98 -12.23
N GLY A 212 1.11 -5.73 -11.80
CA GLY A 212 0.97 -7.11 -11.30
C GLY A 212 0.15 -7.21 -10.00
N ALA A 213 0.11 -6.13 -9.22
CA ALA A 213 -0.68 -5.99 -7.99
C ALA A 213 -1.09 -4.53 -7.77
N ILE A 214 -2.03 -4.32 -6.83
CA ILE A 214 -2.49 -2.98 -6.44
C ILE A 214 -2.30 -2.80 -4.94
N ILE A 215 -1.73 -1.66 -4.55
CA ILE A 215 -1.73 -1.15 -3.18
C ILE A 215 -2.64 0.08 -3.15
N ASN A 216 -3.81 -0.02 -2.51
CA ASN A 216 -4.75 1.08 -2.41
C ASN A 216 -4.71 1.69 -1.01
N ILE A 217 -4.26 2.92 -0.89
CA ILE A 217 -4.19 3.68 0.35
C ILE A 217 -5.50 4.44 0.52
N LEU A 218 -6.27 4.08 1.54
CA LEU A 218 -7.52 4.75 1.86
C LEU A 218 -7.28 5.84 2.91
N ILE A 219 -7.66 7.05 2.53
CA ILE A 219 -7.56 8.24 3.37
C ILE A 219 -8.75 8.29 4.33
N LYS A 220 -8.51 8.72 5.57
CA LYS A 220 -9.57 8.88 6.58
C LYS A 220 -10.65 9.82 6.10
N LYS A 221 -11.89 9.32 6.14
CA LYS A 221 -13.12 10.09 5.87
C LYS A 221 -14.01 9.98 7.08
N ASN A 222 -14.17 11.05 7.80
CA ASN A 222 -15.09 11.08 8.93
C ASN A 222 -16.41 11.70 8.48
N ALA A 223 -17.45 10.87 8.37
CA ALA A 223 -18.80 11.32 7.95
C ALA A 223 -19.73 11.61 9.13
N ASN A 224 -19.22 11.72 10.36
CA ASN A 224 -20.01 12.00 11.55
C ASN A 224 -20.56 13.42 11.54
N LEU A 225 -21.77 13.59 12.09
CA LEU A 225 -22.38 14.90 12.23
C LEU A 225 -21.54 15.84 13.13
N GLY A 226 -21.52 17.12 12.78
CA GLY A 226 -20.76 18.16 13.48
C GLY A 226 -19.34 18.31 12.94
N THR A 227 -18.52 19.03 13.67
CA THR A 227 -17.11 19.27 13.33
C THR A 227 -16.23 18.29 14.07
N ASN A 228 -15.31 17.66 13.33
CA ASN A 228 -14.32 16.74 13.86
C ASN A 228 -13.03 16.85 13.05
N GLY A 229 -11.92 16.42 13.63
CA GLY A 229 -10.63 16.48 12.93
C GLY A 229 -9.49 15.95 13.77
N THR A 230 -8.29 16.06 13.20
CA THR A 230 -7.04 15.67 13.85
C THR A 230 -5.96 16.72 13.56
N ALA A 231 -5.30 17.18 14.59
CA ALA A 231 -4.06 17.95 14.49
C ALA A 231 -2.90 17.09 14.98
N SER A 232 -1.78 17.08 14.28
CA SER A 232 -0.58 16.38 14.74
C SER A 232 0.69 17.12 14.37
N LEU A 233 1.73 16.92 15.18
CA LEU A 233 3.07 17.41 14.95
C LEU A 233 4.06 16.27 15.25
N ALA A 234 4.94 16.00 14.32
CA ALA A 234 6.07 15.12 14.57
C ALA A 234 7.37 15.88 14.32
N VAL A 235 8.31 15.72 15.25
CA VAL A 235 9.67 16.26 15.16
C VAL A 235 10.67 15.14 15.40
N GLY A 236 11.81 15.17 14.74
CA GLY A 236 12.81 14.12 14.91
C GLY A 236 14.16 14.52 14.36
N THR A 237 15.15 13.69 14.67
CA THR A 237 16.51 13.86 14.15
C THR A 237 17.14 12.53 13.81
N GLY A 238 17.99 12.52 12.78
CA GLY A 238 18.90 11.41 12.51
C GLY A 238 19.98 11.34 13.59
N LEU A 239 20.43 10.12 13.86
CA LEU A 239 21.46 9.87 14.87
C LEU A 239 22.88 9.92 14.27
N TYR A 240 23.07 10.84 13.31
CA TYR A 240 24.35 11.15 12.68
C TYR A 240 24.69 12.61 12.90
N THR A 241 25.91 12.89 13.25
CA THR A 241 26.36 14.26 13.47
C THR A 241 27.38 14.70 12.42
N LYS A 242 28.05 13.76 11.77
CA LYS A 242 29.14 14.07 10.84
C LYS A 242 28.87 13.45 9.46
N GLY A 243 28.88 14.28 8.43
CA GLY A 243 28.81 13.85 7.04
C GLY A 243 30.08 13.11 6.62
N LYS A 244 30.01 12.36 5.51
CA LYS A 244 31.17 11.69 4.91
C LYS A 244 32.19 12.67 4.31
N ASP A 245 31.76 13.88 4.06
CA ASP A 245 32.62 15.05 3.70
C ASP A 245 33.28 15.74 4.89
N GLY A 246 33.07 15.22 6.12
CA GLY A 246 33.63 15.78 7.35
C GLY A 246 32.85 16.97 7.91
N VAL A 247 31.78 17.42 7.25
CA VAL A 247 30.96 18.57 7.68
C VAL A 247 29.91 18.08 8.69
N ASP A 248 29.81 18.79 9.82
CA ASP A 248 28.76 18.52 10.80
C ASP A 248 27.40 18.97 10.26
N ARG A 249 26.41 18.08 10.31
CA ARG A 249 25.05 18.31 9.86
C ARG A 249 24.02 17.77 10.83
N ASN A 250 22.95 18.50 10.97
CA ASN A 250 21.78 18.07 11.72
C ASN A 250 20.73 17.51 10.74
N TYR A 251 20.42 16.24 10.85
CA TYR A 251 19.42 15.55 10.01
C TYR A 251 18.06 15.62 10.67
N TYR A 252 17.49 16.82 10.81
CA TYR A 252 16.20 17.00 11.44
C TYR A 252 15.05 16.85 10.46
N ARG A 253 13.87 16.56 11.02
CA ARG A 253 12.62 16.43 10.31
C ARG A 253 11.48 17.00 11.09
N VAL A 254 10.52 17.60 10.40
CA VAL A 254 9.31 18.21 10.99
C VAL A 254 8.12 17.89 10.10
N SER A 255 7.01 17.47 10.72
CA SER A 255 5.81 17.07 9.98
C SER A 255 4.54 17.49 10.73
N PRO A 256 4.09 18.75 10.64
CA PRO A 256 2.77 19.16 11.06
C PRO A 256 1.69 18.68 10.08
N PHE A 257 0.52 18.33 10.63
CA PHE A 257 -0.65 17.89 9.89
C PHE A 257 -1.92 18.37 10.56
N LEU A 258 -2.89 18.83 9.78
CA LEU A 258 -4.23 19.18 10.21
C LEU A 258 -5.25 18.62 9.23
N SER A 259 -6.28 17.96 9.76
CA SER A 259 -7.48 17.61 9.01
C SER A 259 -8.72 18.04 9.74
N VAL A 260 -9.71 18.53 9.01
CA VAL A 260 -11.02 18.95 9.53
C VAL A 260 -12.11 18.40 8.63
N ASN A 261 -13.16 17.90 9.24
CA ASN A 261 -14.38 17.50 8.58
C ASN A 261 -15.56 18.18 9.29
N HIS A 262 -16.51 18.70 8.53
CA HIS A 262 -17.73 19.28 9.05
C HIS A 262 -18.93 18.77 8.28
N ARG A 263 -19.86 18.10 8.98
CA ARG A 263 -21.11 17.62 8.39
C ARG A 263 -22.31 18.28 9.06
N LYS A 264 -23.11 18.97 8.25
CA LYS A 264 -24.38 19.55 8.68
C LYS A 264 -25.49 19.13 7.71
N GLY A 265 -26.44 18.33 8.20
CA GLY A 265 -27.52 17.82 7.37
C GLY A 265 -27.00 17.02 6.17
N LYS A 266 -27.33 17.48 4.96
CA LYS A 266 -26.98 16.86 3.68
C LYS A 266 -25.58 17.19 3.16
N LEU A 267 -24.91 18.18 3.73
CA LEU A 267 -23.58 18.63 3.26
C LEU A 267 -22.49 18.17 4.22
N ASN A 268 -21.47 17.55 3.67
CA ASN A 268 -20.22 17.19 4.33
C ASN A 268 -19.08 17.92 3.65
N THR A 269 -18.35 18.77 4.36
CA THR A 269 -17.14 19.43 3.86
C THR A 269 -15.92 18.92 4.60
N TYR A 270 -14.80 18.76 3.90
CA TYR A 270 -13.58 18.26 4.50
C TYR A 270 -12.34 18.90 3.89
N GLY A 271 -11.30 18.97 4.70
CA GLY A 271 -10.01 19.46 4.25
C GLY A 271 -8.86 18.91 5.08
N SER A 272 -7.70 18.88 4.49
CA SER A 272 -6.45 18.58 5.19
C SER A 272 -5.29 19.34 4.58
N ILE A 273 -4.32 19.68 5.42
CA ILE A 273 -3.05 20.28 5.04
C ILE A 273 -1.92 19.58 5.82
N SER A 274 -0.83 19.33 5.16
CA SER A 274 0.40 18.86 5.80
C SER A 274 1.60 19.57 5.22
N PHE A 275 2.58 19.79 6.06
CA PHE A 275 3.93 20.18 5.68
C PHE A 275 4.90 19.08 6.09
N PHE A 276 5.94 18.88 5.32
CA PHE A 276 6.99 17.92 5.62
C PHE A 276 8.33 18.57 5.25
N HIS A 277 9.22 18.59 6.22
CA HIS A 277 10.62 18.98 6.02
C HIS A 277 11.53 17.88 6.53
N ARG A 278 12.59 17.58 5.76
CA ARG A 278 13.59 16.59 6.14
C ARG A 278 14.93 16.89 5.50
N ASN A 279 15.96 16.98 6.36
CA ASN A 279 17.34 16.85 5.95
C ASN A 279 17.79 15.41 6.03
N GLN A 280 18.45 14.92 5.02
CA GLN A 280 18.95 13.54 4.96
C GLN A 280 20.19 13.45 4.09
N PHE A 281 20.81 12.28 4.06
CA PHE A 281 21.88 11.97 3.11
C PHE A 281 21.69 10.61 2.48
N GLN A 282 22.29 10.45 1.32
CA GLN A 282 22.58 9.17 0.69
C GLN A 282 24.08 9.07 0.48
N TYR A 283 24.66 7.93 0.85
CA TYR A 283 26.05 7.59 0.57
C TYR A 283 26.09 6.31 -0.25
N SER A 284 26.81 6.36 -1.39
CA SER A 284 26.93 5.19 -2.28
C SER A 284 28.38 4.94 -2.63
N GLU A 285 28.77 3.69 -2.67
CA GLU A 285 30.03 3.17 -3.16
C GLU A 285 29.77 2.29 -4.36
N PHE A 286 30.51 2.47 -5.45
CA PHE A 286 30.47 1.63 -6.62
C PHE A 286 31.89 1.13 -6.92
N ASP A 287 32.00 -0.15 -7.22
CA ASP A 287 33.21 -0.83 -7.61
C ASP A 287 32.97 -1.51 -8.95
N ARG A 288 33.57 -0.97 -9.99
CA ARG A 288 33.31 -1.40 -11.35
C ARG A 288 34.62 -1.82 -12.03
N ALA A 289 34.67 -3.09 -12.46
CA ALA A 289 35.75 -3.61 -13.28
C ALA A 289 35.38 -3.52 -14.76
N ILE A 290 36.23 -2.93 -15.57
CA ILE A 290 36.11 -2.82 -17.03
C ILE A 290 37.42 -3.26 -17.64
N THR A 291 37.45 -4.42 -18.28
CA THR A 291 38.65 -4.99 -18.95
C THR A 291 39.94 -4.87 -18.13
N THR A 292 40.74 -3.84 -18.38
CA THR A 292 42.07 -3.63 -17.74
C THR A 292 42.02 -2.65 -16.59
N ASN A 293 40.88 -1.97 -16.36
CA ASN A 293 40.73 -0.92 -15.37
C ASN A 293 39.66 -1.26 -14.32
N ARG A 294 39.83 -0.73 -13.13
CA ARG A 294 38.83 -0.75 -12.07
C ARG A 294 38.52 0.68 -11.66
N PHE A 295 37.24 0.99 -11.50
CA PHE A 295 36.78 2.30 -11.08
C PHE A 295 36.16 2.19 -9.70
N LEU A 296 36.77 2.83 -8.71
CA LEU A 296 36.20 2.98 -7.37
C LEU A 296 35.59 4.36 -7.25
N GLN A 297 34.29 4.39 -7.01
CA GLN A 297 33.50 5.61 -6.97
C GLN A 297 32.78 5.71 -5.66
N THR A 298 32.82 6.90 -5.06
CA THR A 298 32.03 7.25 -3.86
C THR A 298 31.17 8.46 -4.16
N ASN A 299 29.89 8.39 -3.80
CA ASN A 299 28.95 9.50 -3.89
C ASN A 299 28.42 9.81 -2.48
N TYR A 300 28.52 11.06 -2.07
CA TYR A 300 27.86 11.55 -0.88
C TYR A 300 26.91 12.67 -1.25
N SER A 301 25.61 12.45 -1.02
CA SER A 301 24.51 13.31 -1.48
C SER A 301 23.65 13.76 -0.28
N PRO A 302 24.09 14.79 0.48
CA PRO A 302 23.20 15.44 1.43
C PRO A 302 22.12 16.21 0.68
N ASN A 303 20.88 16.12 1.18
CA ASN A 303 19.75 16.81 0.57
C ASN A 303 18.75 17.34 1.60
N ASP A 304 18.11 18.44 1.23
CA ASP A 304 17.03 19.12 1.94
C ASP A 304 15.73 18.96 1.16
N ARG A 305 14.69 18.45 1.80
CA ARG A 305 13.40 18.18 1.17
C ARG A 305 12.29 18.91 1.89
N ASN A 306 11.49 19.65 1.12
CA ASN A 306 10.29 20.33 1.61
C ASN A 306 9.07 19.86 0.79
N SER A 307 7.95 19.66 1.45
CA SER A 307 6.70 19.33 0.77
C SER A 307 5.50 19.92 1.50
N TYR A 308 4.58 20.45 0.73
CA TYR A 308 3.26 20.87 1.17
C TYR A 308 2.22 20.00 0.46
N SER A 309 1.31 19.38 1.22
CA SER A 309 0.20 18.62 0.64
C SER A 309 -1.12 19.17 1.15
N TYR A 310 -2.10 19.28 0.28
CA TYR A 310 -3.42 19.81 0.62
C TYR A 310 -4.53 19.00 -0.05
N ARG A 311 -5.68 19.00 0.60
CA ARG A 311 -6.92 18.43 0.09
C ARG A 311 -8.09 19.25 0.62
N ALA A 312 -9.08 19.52 -0.22
CA ALA A 312 -10.35 20.11 0.17
C ALA A 312 -11.47 19.51 -0.68
N GLY A 313 -12.63 19.28 -0.10
CA GLY A 313 -13.75 18.71 -0.83
C GLY A 313 -15.08 18.83 -0.10
N ALA A 314 -16.14 18.48 -0.83
CA ALA A 314 -17.48 18.45 -0.31
C ALA A 314 -18.27 17.27 -0.92
N ASP A 315 -19.09 16.63 -0.06
CA ASP A 315 -20.06 15.63 -0.49
C ASP A 315 -21.47 16.14 -0.17
N LEU A 316 -22.34 16.16 -1.17
CA LEU A 316 -23.75 16.52 -1.06
C LEU A 316 -24.62 15.25 -1.12
N TYR A 317 -25.21 14.86 -0.01
CA TYR A 317 -26.24 13.83 0.08
C TYR A 317 -27.58 14.44 -0.30
N ALA A 318 -27.82 14.63 -1.60
CA ALA A 318 -28.99 15.35 -2.11
C ALA A 318 -30.29 14.71 -1.63
N ASP A 319 -30.34 13.37 -1.67
CA ASP A 319 -31.39 12.54 -1.13
C ASP A 319 -30.84 11.15 -0.74
N ASN A 320 -31.70 10.18 -0.42
CA ASN A 320 -31.30 8.81 -0.04
C ASN A 320 -30.71 8.02 -1.21
N LYS A 321 -30.85 8.51 -2.43
CA LYS A 321 -30.38 7.83 -3.66
C LYS A 321 -29.17 8.52 -4.28
N ASN A 322 -29.04 9.83 -4.15
CA ASN A 322 -28.06 10.62 -4.87
C ASN A 322 -27.01 11.24 -3.94
N THR A 323 -25.76 10.97 -4.24
CA THR A 323 -24.60 11.61 -3.61
C THR A 323 -23.72 12.23 -4.69
N PHE A 324 -23.43 13.51 -4.58
CA PHE A 324 -22.50 14.24 -5.43
C PHE A 324 -21.27 14.60 -4.62
N GLY A 325 -20.10 14.35 -5.17
CA GLY A 325 -18.83 14.69 -4.52
C GLY A 325 -17.96 15.55 -5.46
N ILE A 326 -17.27 16.51 -4.85
CA ILE A 326 -16.21 17.27 -5.50
C ILE A 326 -15.02 17.38 -4.55
N PHE A 327 -13.81 17.20 -5.07
CA PHE A 327 -12.63 17.55 -4.29
C PHE A 327 -11.47 17.99 -5.19
N VAL A 328 -10.57 18.77 -4.56
CA VAL A 328 -9.28 19.15 -5.11
C VAL A 328 -8.20 18.68 -4.13
N ARG A 329 -7.11 18.16 -4.65
CA ARG A 329 -5.92 17.79 -3.91
C ARG A 329 -4.67 18.20 -4.67
N GLY A 330 -3.57 18.39 -3.96
CA GLY A 330 -2.31 18.66 -4.60
C GLY A 330 -1.14 18.59 -3.62
N PHE A 331 0.05 18.74 -4.18
CA PHE A 331 1.28 18.90 -3.42
C PHE A 331 2.27 19.77 -4.18
N ASN A 332 3.14 20.43 -3.42
CA ASN A 332 4.37 21.05 -3.90
C ASN A 332 5.54 20.36 -3.20
N PHE A 333 6.57 20.05 -3.94
CA PHE A 333 7.78 19.40 -3.42
C PHE A 333 9.00 20.12 -3.96
N THR A 334 9.96 20.40 -3.08
CA THR A 334 11.29 20.90 -3.46
C THR A 334 12.36 20.02 -2.82
N MET A 335 13.47 19.83 -3.54
CA MET A 335 14.65 19.17 -3.03
C MET A 335 15.90 19.88 -3.55
N ASP A 336 16.77 20.26 -2.62
CA ASP A 336 18.11 20.73 -2.91
C ASP A 336 19.09 19.63 -2.52
N GLU A 337 19.89 19.15 -3.49
CA GLU A 337 20.85 18.07 -3.30
C GLU A 337 22.23 18.51 -3.80
N ASN A 338 23.25 18.28 -2.97
CA ASN A 338 24.64 18.59 -3.26
C ASN A 338 25.46 17.30 -3.26
N THR A 339 25.59 16.65 -4.42
CA THR A 339 26.35 15.40 -4.53
C THR A 339 27.83 15.67 -4.76
N ILE A 340 28.66 15.12 -3.88
CA ILE A 340 30.11 15.05 -4.04
C ILE A 340 30.46 13.64 -4.50
N ASN A 341 30.96 13.53 -5.71
CA ASN A 341 31.47 12.30 -6.30
C ASN A 341 32.99 12.33 -6.32
N THR A 342 33.61 11.20 -5.97
CA THR A 342 35.06 10.98 -6.18
C THR A 342 35.22 9.64 -6.87
N THR A 343 35.91 9.64 -8.00
CA THR A 343 36.21 8.45 -8.79
C THR A 343 37.72 8.25 -8.93
N GLN A 344 38.20 7.06 -8.60
CA GLN A 344 39.56 6.61 -8.83
C GLN A 344 39.58 5.56 -9.93
N GLN A 345 40.36 5.80 -10.98
CA GLN A 345 40.68 4.81 -11.99
C GLN A 345 41.96 4.09 -11.59
N ILE A 346 41.87 2.76 -11.50
CA ILE A 346 42.95 1.90 -11.03
C ILE A 346 43.29 0.90 -12.13
N LYS A 347 44.56 0.65 -12.40
CA LYS A 347 44.97 -0.41 -13.29
C LYS A 347 44.76 -1.76 -12.62
N ALA A 348 43.87 -2.60 -13.18
CA ALA A 348 43.44 -3.82 -12.53
C ALA A 348 44.63 -4.82 -12.27
N SER A 349 45.61 -4.85 -13.15
CA SER A 349 46.76 -5.77 -13.06
C SER A 349 47.78 -5.41 -11.97
N THR A 350 47.90 -4.14 -11.59
CA THR A 350 48.93 -3.67 -10.66
C THR A 350 48.38 -3.00 -9.42
N GLY A 351 47.09 -2.62 -9.39
CA GLY A 351 46.49 -1.83 -8.33
C GLY A 351 46.93 -0.36 -8.33
N ALA A 352 47.70 0.09 -9.34
CA ALA A 352 48.17 1.48 -9.41
C ALA A 352 47.02 2.42 -9.76
N VAL A 353 46.89 3.54 -9.03
CA VAL A 353 45.95 4.62 -9.34
C VAL A 353 46.46 5.38 -10.57
N LEU A 354 45.66 5.32 -11.65
CA LEU A 354 45.96 5.98 -12.93
C LEU A 354 45.49 7.44 -12.92
N SER A 355 44.32 7.70 -12.36
CA SER A 355 43.72 9.02 -12.24
C SER A 355 42.74 9.08 -11.09
N THR A 356 42.55 10.27 -10.56
CA THR A 356 41.48 10.61 -9.61
C THR A 356 40.81 11.87 -10.09
N PHE A 357 39.45 11.86 -10.12
CA PHE A 357 38.67 13.04 -10.43
C PHE A 357 37.50 13.17 -9.48
N SER A 358 37.08 14.40 -9.28
CA SER A 358 35.97 14.78 -8.41
C SER A 358 34.90 15.50 -9.20
N THR A 359 33.66 15.20 -8.92
CA THR A 359 32.50 15.88 -9.51
C THR A 359 31.60 16.41 -8.39
N LEU A 360 31.30 17.69 -8.46
CA LEU A 360 30.25 18.33 -7.66
C LEU A 360 29.03 18.48 -8.52
N ASN A 361 27.90 17.90 -8.08
CA ASN A 361 26.62 18.03 -8.75
C ASN A 361 25.61 18.68 -7.79
N ASN A 362 25.21 19.91 -8.11
CA ASN A 362 24.18 20.64 -7.38
C ASN A 362 22.87 20.51 -8.14
N THR A 363 21.93 19.81 -7.54
CA THR A 363 20.63 19.49 -8.14
C THR A 363 19.50 20.18 -7.39
N ASN A 364 18.69 20.97 -8.09
CA ASN A 364 17.44 21.53 -7.57
C ASN A 364 16.25 20.86 -8.28
N VAL A 365 15.38 20.22 -7.52
CA VAL A 365 14.17 19.56 -8.01
C VAL A 365 12.93 20.27 -7.49
N LYS A 366 12.00 20.59 -8.40
CA LYS A 366 10.67 21.11 -8.06
C LYS A 366 9.62 20.23 -8.69
N ARG A 367 8.62 19.85 -7.90
CA ARG A 367 7.48 19.04 -8.37
C ARG A 367 6.18 19.62 -7.84
N ASP A 368 5.27 19.85 -8.73
CA ASP A 368 3.95 20.40 -8.42
C ASP A 368 2.88 19.49 -8.98
N ASN A 369 1.83 19.27 -8.21
CA ASN A 369 0.67 18.51 -8.64
C ASN A 369 -0.61 19.18 -8.15
N ILE A 370 -1.60 19.25 -9.03
CA ILE A 370 -2.97 19.54 -8.67
C ILE A 370 -3.88 18.55 -9.36
N ALA A 371 -4.85 18.03 -8.64
CA ALA A 371 -5.86 17.11 -9.15
C ALA A 371 -7.25 17.50 -8.64
N ALA A 372 -8.23 17.46 -9.52
CA ALA A 372 -9.64 17.69 -9.22
C ALA A 372 -10.46 16.45 -9.57
N ASN A 373 -11.49 16.16 -8.76
CA ASN A 373 -12.42 15.07 -8.99
C ASN A 373 -13.84 15.55 -8.83
N ILE A 374 -14.70 15.07 -9.71
CA ILE A 374 -16.15 15.20 -9.61
C ILE A 374 -16.75 13.80 -9.72
N ASN A 375 -17.64 13.46 -8.78
CA ASN A 375 -18.26 12.14 -8.78
C ASN A 375 -19.75 12.22 -8.46
N TRP A 376 -20.49 11.26 -9.00
CA TRP A 376 -21.90 11.06 -8.70
C TRP A 376 -22.17 9.59 -8.46
N LYS A 377 -22.82 9.31 -7.33
CA LYS A 377 -23.32 7.99 -6.99
C LYS A 377 -24.83 8.04 -6.94
N HIS A 378 -25.48 7.12 -7.69
CA HIS A 378 -26.92 6.91 -7.65
C HIS A 378 -27.24 5.49 -7.17
N ASN A 379 -27.99 5.40 -6.07
CA ASN A 379 -28.54 4.14 -5.56
C ASN A 379 -29.97 4.01 -6.07
N PHE A 380 -30.24 3.05 -6.96
CA PHE A 380 -31.60 2.84 -7.50
C PHE A 380 -32.59 2.38 -6.43
N ASP A 381 -32.08 1.53 -5.53
CA ASP A 381 -32.85 0.91 -4.43
C ASP A 381 -31.94 0.56 -3.24
N THR A 382 -32.49 -0.15 -2.25
CA THR A 382 -31.74 -0.61 -1.06
C THR A 382 -31.08 -1.97 -1.23
N THR A 383 -31.21 -2.62 -2.39
CA THR A 383 -30.64 -3.95 -2.65
C THR A 383 -29.16 -3.92 -3.01
N GLY A 384 -28.61 -2.73 -3.28
CA GLY A 384 -27.22 -2.53 -3.72
C GLY A 384 -27.09 -2.36 -5.24
N LYS A 385 -28.21 -2.05 -5.93
CA LYS A 385 -28.20 -1.62 -7.31
C LYS A 385 -27.77 -0.16 -7.37
N ASP A 386 -26.56 0.09 -7.90
CA ASP A 386 -25.98 1.42 -7.94
C ASP A 386 -25.25 1.72 -9.24
N LEU A 387 -25.13 3.02 -9.55
CA LEU A 387 -24.34 3.58 -10.62
C LEU A 387 -23.39 4.62 -10.04
N ASN A 388 -22.10 4.51 -10.37
CA ASN A 388 -21.10 5.48 -10.02
C ASN A 388 -20.48 6.07 -11.28
N ILE A 389 -20.43 7.38 -11.39
CA ILE A 389 -19.72 8.12 -12.42
C ILE A 389 -18.66 8.96 -11.77
N ASP A 390 -17.44 8.91 -12.29
CA ASP A 390 -16.26 9.49 -11.67
C ASP A 390 -15.41 10.16 -12.76
N PHE A 391 -15.14 11.44 -12.62
CA PHE A 391 -14.25 12.19 -13.49
C PHE A 391 -13.10 12.78 -12.69
N ASP A 392 -11.88 12.42 -13.10
CA ASP A 392 -10.64 12.92 -12.52
C ASP A 392 -9.83 13.68 -13.56
N TYR A 393 -9.29 14.84 -13.18
CA TYR A 393 -8.31 15.56 -13.96
C TYR A 393 -7.14 15.96 -13.08
N SER A 394 -5.92 15.75 -13.57
CA SER A 394 -4.73 16.18 -12.84
C SER A 394 -3.64 16.73 -13.76
N THR A 395 -2.88 17.68 -13.23
CA THR A 395 -1.62 18.14 -13.81
C THR A 395 -0.48 17.83 -12.87
N PHE A 396 0.66 17.50 -13.45
CA PHE A 396 1.90 17.30 -12.73
C PHE A 396 3.02 18.02 -13.49
N GLN A 397 3.87 18.71 -12.76
CA GLN A 397 5.03 19.43 -13.29
C GLN A 397 6.28 18.98 -12.56
N LEU A 398 7.28 18.51 -13.31
CA LEU A 398 8.62 18.24 -12.80
C LEU A 398 9.60 19.23 -13.45
N ASN A 399 10.36 19.93 -12.63
CA ASN A 399 11.53 20.70 -13.04
C ASN A 399 12.73 20.16 -12.29
N ASN A 400 13.80 19.82 -13.01
CA ASN A 400 15.07 19.39 -12.44
C ASN A 400 16.19 20.19 -13.10
N ASN A 401 16.97 20.89 -12.31
CA ASN A 401 18.16 21.61 -12.75
C ASN A 401 19.39 21.07 -12.02
N SER A 402 20.37 20.58 -12.77
CA SER A 402 21.62 20.00 -12.25
C SER A 402 22.83 20.74 -12.81
N ASP A 403 23.59 21.35 -11.95
CA ASP A 403 24.89 22.00 -12.26
C ASP A 403 26.01 21.03 -11.87
N ILE A 404 26.72 20.53 -12.86
CA ILE A 404 27.75 19.49 -12.71
C ILE A 404 29.12 20.10 -13.01
N VAL A 405 30.00 20.11 -12.03
CA VAL A 405 31.37 20.58 -12.15
C VAL A 405 32.32 19.42 -11.91
N THR A 406 33.03 19.00 -12.95
CA THR A 406 34.01 17.91 -12.85
C THR A 406 35.42 18.48 -12.85
N GLN A 407 36.20 18.15 -11.82
CA GLN A 407 37.60 18.47 -11.66
C GLN A 407 38.47 17.23 -11.94
N ALA A 408 39.19 17.29 -13.04
CA ALA A 408 40.14 16.27 -13.47
C ALA A 408 41.45 16.99 -13.90
N ALA A 409 42.11 16.57 -14.96
CA ALA A 409 43.23 17.33 -15.56
C ALA A 409 42.80 18.75 -16.05
N SER A 410 41.52 18.88 -16.39
CA SER A 410 40.89 20.19 -16.69
C SER A 410 39.50 20.22 -16.02
N THR A 411 38.98 21.43 -15.73
CA THR A 411 37.65 21.61 -15.18
C THR A 411 36.60 21.63 -16.29
N SER A 412 35.53 20.85 -16.13
CA SER A 412 34.39 20.80 -17.04
C SER A 412 33.13 21.29 -16.34
N TYR A 413 32.35 22.15 -17.00
CA TYR A 413 31.11 22.71 -16.52
C TYR A 413 29.96 22.21 -17.40
N LEU A 414 29.02 21.47 -16.81
CA LEU A 414 27.85 20.97 -17.48
C LEU A 414 26.58 21.41 -16.71
N ASN A 415 25.54 21.80 -17.42
CA ASN A 415 24.23 22.02 -16.83
C ASN A 415 23.20 21.16 -17.58
N GLN A 416 22.33 20.52 -16.84
CA GLN A 416 21.22 19.72 -17.36
C GLN A 416 19.93 20.24 -16.75
N TYR A 417 19.02 20.71 -17.61
CA TYR A 417 17.71 21.16 -17.20
C TYR A 417 16.64 20.28 -17.85
N VAL A 418 15.79 19.67 -16.99
CA VAL A 418 14.65 18.84 -17.40
C VAL A 418 13.37 19.56 -16.98
N ASN A 419 12.44 19.69 -17.92
CA ASN A 419 11.09 20.20 -17.68
C ASN A 419 10.09 19.17 -18.21
N ASN A 420 9.18 18.70 -17.36
CA ASN A 420 8.25 17.62 -17.70
C ASN A 420 6.82 17.96 -17.20
N PRO A 421 6.01 18.65 -18.01
CA PRO A 421 4.60 18.81 -17.78
C PRO A 421 3.82 17.55 -18.16
N VAL A 422 2.91 17.12 -17.27
CA VAL A 422 2.00 15.99 -17.49
C VAL A 422 0.56 16.47 -17.28
N LYS A 423 -0.33 16.10 -18.20
CA LYS A 423 -1.79 16.28 -18.07
C LYS A 423 -2.45 14.91 -18.14
N PHE A 424 -3.35 14.64 -17.23
CA PHE A 424 -4.00 13.34 -17.14
C PHE A 424 -5.48 13.48 -16.80
N GLY A 425 -6.34 12.87 -17.63
CA GLY A 425 -7.78 12.85 -17.44
C GLY A 425 -8.32 11.43 -17.42
N VAL A 426 -9.32 11.14 -16.57
CA VAL A 426 -9.98 9.84 -16.47
C VAL A 426 -11.48 10.05 -16.33
N LEU A 427 -12.26 9.32 -17.12
CA LEU A 427 -13.69 9.14 -16.92
C LEU A 427 -13.96 7.67 -16.66
N LYS A 428 -14.67 7.36 -15.57
CA LYS A 428 -15.02 6.02 -15.14
C LYS A 428 -16.51 5.90 -14.84
N LEU A 429 -17.12 4.79 -15.26
CA LEU A 429 -18.50 4.44 -15.00
C LEU A 429 -18.53 3.01 -14.45
N ASP A 430 -19.12 2.81 -13.27
CA ASP A 430 -19.33 1.51 -12.65
C ASP A 430 -20.81 1.30 -12.35
N TYR A 431 -21.37 0.19 -12.81
CA TYR A 431 -22.76 -0.20 -12.54
C TYR A 431 -22.80 -1.55 -11.84
N SER A 432 -23.55 -1.63 -10.77
CA SER A 432 -23.74 -2.81 -9.94
C SER A 432 -25.20 -3.24 -9.98
N TYR A 433 -25.43 -4.51 -10.33
CA TYR A 433 -26.76 -5.11 -10.41
C TYR A 433 -26.84 -6.40 -9.58
N PRO A 434 -27.33 -6.38 -8.35
CA PRO A 434 -27.65 -7.58 -7.60
C PRO A 434 -28.96 -8.19 -8.11
N PHE A 435 -28.91 -9.41 -8.65
CA PHE A 435 -30.11 -10.18 -9.00
C PHE A 435 -30.83 -10.64 -7.75
N ASN A 436 -30.07 -10.98 -6.72
CA ASN A 436 -30.53 -11.37 -5.38
C ASN A 436 -29.35 -11.26 -4.39
N LYS A 437 -29.55 -11.67 -3.12
CA LYS A 437 -28.50 -11.60 -2.07
C LYS A 437 -27.25 -12.43 -2.39
N ASN A 438 -27.36 -13.42 -3.27
CA ASN A 438 -26.29 -14.37 -3.59
C ASN A 438 -25.73 -14.22 -5.01
N THR A 439 -26.34 -13.40 -5.86
CA THR A 439 -25.93 -13.25 -7.28
C THR A 439 -25.87 -11.78 -7.65
N LYS A 440 -24.72 -11.35 -8.15
CA LYS A 440 -24.44 -9.96 -8.50
C LYS A 440 -23.67 -9.89 -9.82
N LEU A 441 -24.02 -8.92 -10.66
CA LEU A 441 -23.27 -8.51 -11.85
C LEU A 441 -22.73 -7.11 -11.65
N GLU A 442 -21.44 -6.91 -11.87
CA GLU A 442 -20.81 -5.61 -11.95
C GLU A 442 -20.30 -5.40 -13.38
N MET A 443 -20.54 -4.23 -13.95
CA MET A 443 -20.04 -3.87 -15.26
C MET A 443 -19.63 -2.41 -15.28
N GLY A 444 -18.73 -2.05 -16.18
CA GLY A 444 -18.31 -0.67 -16.27
C GLY A 444 -17.41 -0.38 -17.46
N GLY A 445 -17.11 0.88 -17.61
CA GLY A 445 -16.22 1.41 -18.62
C GLY A 445 -15.29 2.48 -18.07
N LYS A 446 -14.15 2.63 -18.70
CA LYS A 446 -13.16 3.65 -18.38
C LYS A 446 -12.52 4.17 -19.66
N THR A 447 -12.31 5.47 -19.73
CA THR A 447 -11.36 6.07 -20.68
C THR A 447 -10.38 6.95 -19.92
N SER A 448 -9.12 6.92 -20.30
CA SER A 448 -8.08 7.78 -19.74
C SER A 448 -7.19 8.32 -20.84
N LEU A 449 -6.77 9.58 -20.68
CA LEU A 449 -5.85 10.27 -21.58
C LEU A 449 -4.71 10.88 -20.77
N ALA A 450 -3.49 10.52 -21.13
CA ALA A 450 -2.26 11.16 -20.63
C ALA A 450 -1.58 11.90 -21.78
N ILE A 451 -1.10 13.12 -21.51
CA ILE A 451 -0.28 13.92 -22.41
C ILE A 451 0.95 14.35 -21.60
N ILE A 452 2.11 14.06 -22.11
CA ILE A 452 3.38 14.27 -21.42
C ILE A 452 4.35 14.90 -22.40
N ASP A 453 4.85 16.06 -22.06
CA ASP A 453 5.92 16.70 -22.80
C ASP A 453 7.17 16.64 -21.91
N ASN A 454 8.31 16.29 -22.47
CA ASN A 454 9.55 16.24 -21.75
C ASN A 454 10.63 16.99 -22.54
N TYR A 455 11.17 18.04 -21.94
CA TYR A 455 12.20 18.88 -22.52
C TYR A 455 13.49 18.70 -21.73
N LEU A 456 14.57 18.31 -22.42
CA LEU A 456 15.92 18.26 -21.90
C LEU A 456 16.78 19.31 -22.60
N VAL A 457 17.29 20.26 -21.82
CA VAL A 457 18.29 21.22 -22.29
C VAL A 457 19.62 20.91 -21.61
N PHE A 458 20.62 20.61 -22.42
CA PHE A 458 21.98 20.34 -21.98
C PHE A 458 22.89 21.47 -22.38
N LYS A 459 23.70 22.00 -21.46
CA LYS A 459 24.68 23.06 -21.72
C LYS A 459 26.08 22.62 -21.31
N LYS A 460 27.06 22.95 -22.14
CA LYS A 460 28.48 22.81 -21.82
C LYS A 460 29.09 24.18 -21.74
N SER A 461 29.67 24.55 -20.59
CA SER A 461 30.22 25.90 -20.34
C SER A 461 29.22 27.01 -20.71
N ASN A 462 27.95 26.88 -20.28
CA ASN A 462 26.82 27.79 -20.54
C ASN A 462 26.36 27.88 -22.01
N VAL A 463 26.94 27.11 -22.93
CA VAL A 463 26.47 27.02 -24.33
C VAL A 463 25.59 25.78 -24.49
N VAL A 464 24.40 25.95 -25.10
CA VAL A 464 23.53 24.84 -25.39
C VAL A 464 24.22 23.86 -26.31
N ASP A 465 24.19 22.55 -25.95
CA ASP A 465 24.64 21.46 -26.78
C ASP A 465 23.43 20.85 -27.51
N PRO A 466 23.21 21.16 -28.79
CA PRO A 466 22.04 20.65 -29.52
C PRO A 466 22.05 19.13 -29.71
N SER A 467 23.23 18.49 -29.67
CA SER A 467 23.35 17.03 -29.86
C SER A 467 22.88 16.24 -28.63
N ARG A 468 22.79 16.91 -27.46
CA ARG A 468 22.34 16.33 -26.20
C ARG A 468 21.03 16.94 -25.69
N SER A 469 20.60 18.07 -26.28
CA SER A 469 19.32 18.71 -25.98
C SER A 469 18.24 18.09 -26.86
N THR A 470 17.08 17.81 -26.29
CA THR A 470 16.03 17.08 -27.01
C THR A 470 14.68 17.30 -26.36
N ASP A 471 13.62 17.03 -27.11
CA ASP A 471 12.24 16.97 -26.65
C ASP A 471 11.66 15.57 -26.90
N PHE A 472 10.72 15.19 -26.05
CA PHE A 472 9.96 13.95 -26.21
C PHE A 472 8.51 14.19 -25.82
N GLU A 473 7.64 14.18 -26.83
CA GLU A 473 6.19 14.26 -26.65
C GLU A 473 5.61 12.84 -26.58
N TYR A 474 4.83 12.55 -25.55
CA TYR A 474 4.16 11.26 -25.39
C TYR A 474 2.68 11.44 -25.10
N SER A 475 1.84 10.68 -25.79
CA SER A 475 0.43 10.60 -25.48
C SER A 475 -0.03 9.15 -25.38
N GLU A 476 -0.87 8.86 -24.40
CA GLU A 476 -1.47 7.54 -24.21
C GLU A 476 -2.96 7.67 -23.92
N ASN A 477 -3.77 6.94 -24.68
CA ASN A 477 -5.19 6.80 -24.42
C ASN A 477 -5.50 5.32 -24.15
N ILE A 478 -6.14 5.02 -23.01
CA ILE A 478 -6.57 3.68 -22.65
C ILE A 478 -8.08 3.67 -22.50
N ASN A 479 -8.76 2.86 -23.33
CA ASN A 479 -10.18 2.63 -23.31
C ASN A 479 -10.46 1.22 -22.80
N ALA A 480 -11.36 1.05 -21.85
CA ALA A 480 -11.62 -0.23 -21.21
C ALA A 480 -13.09 -0.45 -20.94
N VAL A 481 -13.53 -1.70 -21.10
CA VAL A 481 -14.83 -2.18 -20.65
C VAL A 481 -14.64 -3.46 -19.84
N TYR A 482 -15.47 -3.68 -18.82
CA TYR A 482 -15.39 -4.89 -18.03
C TYR A 482 -16.77 -5.38 -17.59
N ALA A 483 -16.86 -6.68 -17.33
CA ALA A 483 -17.97 -7.33 -16.64
C ALA A 483 -17.41 -8.32 -15.61
N SER A 484 -18.05 -8.39 -14.44
CA SER A 484 -17.71 -9.32 -13.36
C SER A 484 -18.99 -9.90 -12.77
N PHE A 485 -19.07 -11.22 -12.72
CA PHE A 485 -20.21 -11.97 -12.21
C PHE A 485 -19.82 -12.66 -10.90
N GLN A 486 -20.60 -12.45 -9.85
CA GLN A 486 -20.44 -13.07 -8.53
C GLN A 486 -21.66 -13.94 -8.22
N LYS A 487 -21.41 -15.16 -7.73
CA LYS A 487 -22.46 -16.07 -7.27
C LYS A 487 -22.01 -16.82 -6.02
N LYS A 488 -22.92 -16.86 -5.02
CA LYS A 488 -22.77 -17.67 -3.80
C LYS A 488 -23.74 -18.83 -3.86
N ILE A 489 -23.24 -20.04 -3.63
CA ILE A 489 -24.04 -21.28 -3.54
C ILE A 489 -23.53 -22.02 -2.30
N ASP A 490 -24.34 -22.07 -1.26
CA ASP A 490 -23.99 -22.67 0.03
C ASP A 490 -22.64 -22.16 0.57
N ASN A 491 -21.66 -23.05 0.64
CA ASN A 491 -20.30 -22.75 1.13
C ASN A 491 -19.34 -22.27 0.03
N TRP A 492 -19.80 -22.11 -1.20
CA TRP A 492 -18.99 -21.67 -2.32
C TRP A 492 -19.32 -20.24 -2.74
N GLU A 493 -18.31 -19.48 -3.07
CA GLU A 493 -18.42 -18.16 -3.71
C GLU A 493 -17.55 -18.12 -4.96
N PHE A 494 -18.18 -17.84 -6.09
CA PHE A 494 -17.55 -17.71 -7.41
C PHE A 494 -17.55 -16.25 -7.81
N ILE A 495 -16.42 -15.71 -8.23
CA ILE A 495 -16.31 -14.41 -8.89
C ILE A 495 -15.53 -14.65 -10.18
N THR A 496 -16.12 -14.32 -11.33
CA THR A 496 -15.45 -14.38 -12.62
C THR A 496 -15.60 -13.05 -13.33
N GLY A 497 -14.58 -12.62 -14.02
CA GLY A 497 -14.59 -11.33 -14.71
C GLY A 497 -13.74 -11.33 -15.98
N LEU A 498 -14.14 -10.51 -16.91
CA LEU A 498 -13.40 -10.23 -18.14
C LEU A 498 -13.32 -8.72 -18.33
N ARG A 499 -12.13 -8.24 -18.63
CA ARG A 499 -11.86 -6.86 -19.01
C ARG A 499 -11.18 -6.84 -20.38
N ALA A 500 -11.63 -5.95 -21.25
CA ALA A 500 -11.00 -5.65 -22.53
C ALA A 500 -10.45 -4.23 -22.49
N GLU A 501 -9.21 -4.05 -22.89
CA GLU A 501 -8.56 -2.73 -22.97
C GLU A 501 -7.97 -2.49 -24.35
N GLN A 502 -8.25 -1.30 -24.92
CA GLN A 502 -7.54 -0.74 -26.05
C GLN A 502 -6.50 0.25 -25.54
N THR A 503 -5.28 0.11 -26.01
CA THR A 503 -4.20 1.08 -25.75
C THR A 503 -3.79 1.74 -27.06
N ILE A 504 -3.81 3.07 -27.08
CA ILE A 504 -3.31 3.90 -28.18
C ILE A 504 -2.20 4.76 -27.59
N ALA A 505 -0.95 4.51 -28.02
CA ALA A 505 0.22 5.26 -27.52
C ALA A 505 1.01 5.82 -28.70
N LYS A 506 1.38 7.10 -28.60
CA LYS A 506 2.20 7.81 -29.58
C LYS A 506 3.35 8.54 -28.89
N GLY A 507 4.51 8.52 -29.51
CA GLY A 507 5.70 9.23 -29.04
C GLY A 507 6.44 9.87 -30.19
N LYS A 508 6.85 11.13 -30.00
CA LYS A 508 7.69 11.89 -30.93
C LYS A 508 8.94 12.38 -30.21
N SER A 509 10.08 12.30 -30.88
CA SER A 509 11.33 12.90 -30.42
C SER A 509 11.89 13.78 -31.54
N ILE A 510 12.15 15.05 -31.22
CA ILE A 510 12.59 16.06 -32.20
C ILE A 510 11.70 16.04 -33.45
N SER A 511 10.37 16.05 -33.22
CA SER A 511 9.34 15.97 -34.25
C SER A 511 9.31 14.71 -35.12
N VAL A 512 10.10 13.68 -34.81
CA VAL A 512 10.11 12.37 -35.47
C VAL A 512 9.27 11.37 -34.67
N ASP A 513 8.37 10.67 -35.33
CA ASP A 513 7.59 9.60 -34.71
C ASP A 513 8.49 8.41 -34.36
N VAL A 514 8.68 8.16 -33.06
CA VAL A 514 9.49 7.04 -32.53
C VAL A 514 8.63 5.94 -31.93
N LEU A 515 7.35 6.22 -31.70
CA LEU A 515 6.41 5.26 -31.13
C LEU A 515 5.01 5.50 -31.73
N ASN A 516 4.38 4.44 -32.24
CA ASN A 516 2.97 4.45 -32.64
C ASN A 516 2.37 3.07 -32.42
N ARG A 517 1.46 2.93 -31.46
CA ARG A 517 0.84 1.66 -31.07
C ARG A 517 -0.65 1.79 -30.93
N ASN A 518 -1.39 0.80 -31.43
CA ASN A 518 -2.82 0.64 -31.21
C ASN A 518 -3.12 -0.86 -31.13
N TYR A 519 -3.53 -1.34 -29.96
CA TYR A 519 -3.78 -2.77 -29.74
C TYR A 519 -4.86 -3.01 -28.69
N TRP A 520 -5.52 -4.18 -28.80
CA TRP A 520 -6.50 -4.67 -27.84
C TRP A 520 -5.91 -5.84 -27.03
N GLN A 521 -6.25 -5.90 -25.75
CA GLN A 521 -5.87 -6.99 -24.85
C GLN A 521 -7.02 -7.38 -23.94
N LEU A 522 -7.08 -8.70 -23.61
CA LEU A 522 -8.10 -9.28 -22.75
C LEU A 522 -7.48 -9.72 -21.42
N PHE A 523 -8.17 -9.41 -20.32
CA PHE A 523 -7.72 -9.65 -18.96
C PHE A 523 -8.79 -10.42 -18.18
N PRO A 524 -8.81 -11.77 -18.29
CA PRO A 524 -9.66 -12.63 -17.50
C PRO A 524 -9.22 -12.66 -16.04
N SER A 525 -10.19 -12.84 -15.14
CA SER A 525 -9.97 -13.09 -13.72
C SER A 525 -10.99 -14.07 -13.17
N ALA A 526 -10.59 -14.90 -12.19
CA ALA A 526 -11.47 -15.86 -11.53
C ALA A 526 -11.06 -16.03 -10.07
N PHE A 527 -12.04 -16.07 -9.18
CA PHE A 527 -11.87 -16.31 -7.75
C PHE A 527 -12.88 -17.37 -7.32
N LEU A 528 -12.41 -18.35 -6.59
CA LEU A 528 -13.20 -19.41 -6.03
C LEU A 528 -12.91 -19.49 -4.53
N THR A 529 -13.90 -19.14 -3.71
CA THR A 529 -13.84 -19.29 -2.27
C THR A 529 -14.67 -20.46 -1.82
N ARG A 530 -14.13 -21.31 -0.97
CA ARG A 530 -14.86 -22.40 -0.29
C ARG A 530 -14.74 -22.24 1.22
N LYS A 531 -15.85 -22.12 1.91
CA LYS A 531 -15.92 -22.26 3.35
C LYS A 531 -15.88 -23.75 3.72
N ILE A 532 -14.79 -24.19 4.35
CA ILE A 532 -14.60 -25.58 4.79
C ILE A 532 -15.32 -25.79 6.12
N SER A 533 -15.24 -24.78 7.01
CA SER A 533 -15.95 -24.73 8.28
C SER A 533 -16.28 -23.28 8.65
N ASN A 534 -16.83 -23.05 9.84
CA ASN A 534 -17.12 -21.69 10.33
C ASN A 534 -15.85 -20.84 10.48
N HIS A 535 -14.69 -21.47 10.65
CA HIS A 535 -13.40 -20.82 10.86
C HIS A 535 -12.47 -20.91 9.66
N PHE A 536 -12.52 -22.02 8.89
CA PHE A 536 -11.60 -22.29 7.79
C PHE A 536 -12.22 -22.01 6.42
N SER A 537 -11.49 -21.26 5.58
CA SER A 537 -11.83 -21.09 4.17
C SER A 537 -10.59 -21.25 3.29
N THR A 538 -10.81 -21.63 2.04
CA THR A 538 -9.79 -21.62 0.99
C THR A 538 -10.21 -20.71 -0.14
N VAL A 539 -9.24 -20.02 -0.75
CA VAL A 539 -9.46 -19.09 -1.87
C VAL A 539 -8.47 -19.42 -2.97
N LEU A 540 -8.98 -19.82 -4.13
CA LEU A 540 -8.20 -19.96 -5.36
C LEU A 540 -8.43 -18.74 -6.24
N GLN A 541 -7.37 -18.16 -6.76
CA GLN A 541 -7.39 -16.93 -7.54
C GLN A 541 -6.58 -17.10 -8.82
N TYR A 542 -7.09 -16.51 -9.90
CA TYR A 542 -6.38 -16.32 -11.15
C TYR A 542 -6.63 -14.92 -11.69
N SER A 543 -5.60 -14.26 -12.23
CA SER A 543 -5.77 -13.04 -13.01
C SER A 543 -4.65 -12.87 -14.02
N ARG A 544 -5.01 -12.39 -15.22
CA ARG A 544 -4.05 -11.88 -16.22
C ARG A 544 -3.91 -10.38 -16.10
N ARG A 545 -2.67 -9.88 -16.16
CA ARG A 545 -2.32 -8.48 -15.96
C ARG A 545 -1.33 -8.02 -17.02
N VAL A 546 -1.24 -6.69 -17.19
CA VAL A 546 -0.25 -6.04 -18.07
C VAL A 546 0.56 -5.04 -17.27
N ASN A 547 1.87 -4.97 -17.52
CA ASN A 547 2.68 -3.82 -17.13
C ASN A 547 3.11 -3.09 -18.41
N ARG A 548 2.56 -1.90 -18.61
CA ARG A 548 2.89 -1.07 -19.77
C ARG A 548 4.18 -0.32 -19.49
N PRO A 549 5.07 -0.18 -20.50
CA PRO A 549 6.23 0.69 -20.35
C PRO A 549 5.80 2.09 -19.95
N SER A 550 6.42 2.65 -18.93
CA SER A 550 6.24 4.06 -18.58
C SER A 550 6.84 4.97 -19.66
N TYR A 551 6.43 6.23 -19.69
CA TYR A 551 7.01 7.20 -20.62
C TYR A 551 8.51 7.39 -20.36
N GLN A 552 8.97 7.32 -19.09
CA GLN A 552 10.40 7.41 -18.75
C GLN A 552 11.20 6.27 -19.35
N GLN A 553 10.66 5.05 -19.29
CA GLN A 553 11.30 3.88 -19.89
C GLN A 553 11.37 3.96 -21.42
N GLN A 554 10.40 4.65 -22.04
CA GLN A 554 10.32 4.82 -23.52
C GLN A 554 11.04 6.08 -24.01
N ASN A 555 11.36 7.02 -23.14
CA ASN A 555 12.03 8.26 -23.49
C ASN A 555 13.51 8.00 -23.87
N PRO A 556 13.93 8.23 -25.12
CA PRO A 556 15.27 7.89 -25.59
C PRO A 556 16.39 8.79 -25.05
N PHE A 557 16.08 9.71 -24.14
CA PHE A 557 17.05 10.65 -23.59
C PHE A 557 18.14 9.98 -22.78
N ILE A 558 19.35 10.53 -22.92
CA ILE A 558 20.50 10.13 -22.09
C ILE A 558 20.49 11.00 -20.83
N GLN A 559 20.40 10.35 -19.69
CA GLN A 559 20.53 10.99 -18.38
C GLN A 559 21.85 10.56 -17.74
N TYR A 560 22.79 11.48 -17.64
CA TYR A 560 24.08 11.23 -17.01
C TYR A 560 23.95 11.19 -15.49
N LEU A 561 24.43 10.12 -14.89
CA LEU A 561 24.60 10.00 -13.44
C LEU A 561 25.95 10.56 -13.03
N ASP A 562 26.95 10.35 -13.85
CA ASP A 562 28.31 10.88 -13.76
C ASP A 562 28.99 10.86 -15.16
N SER A 563 30.30 11.17 -15.21
CA SER A 563 31.05 11.23 -16.46
C SER A 563 31.26 9.87 -17.17
N LEU A 564 30.96 8.75 -16.49
CA LEU A 564 31.20 7.38 -16.98
C LEU A 564 29.93 6.53 -16.98
N THR A 565 28.83 7.05 -16.41
CA THR A 565 27.61 6.29 -16.23
C THR A 565 26.38 7.10 -16.66
N TYR A 566 25.51 6.51 -17.46
CA TYR A 566 24.23 7.12 -17.83
C TYR A 566 23.11 6.09 -17.91
N THR A 567 21.88 6.57 -17.91
CA THR A 567 20.69 5.81 -18.24
C THR A 567 20.07 6.33 -19.51
N ARG A 568 19.41 5.48 -20.28
CA ARG A 568 18.68 5.85 -21.50
C ARG A 568 17.44 4.98 -21.64
N GLY A 569 16.30 5.58 -21.91
CA GLY A 569 15.08 4.81 -22.22
C GLY A 569 15.12 4.17 -23.60
N ASN A 570 14.16 3.28 -23.85
CA ASN A 570 14.04 2.50 -25.09
C ASN A 570 12.59 2.56 -25.60
N PRO A 571 12.29 3.33 -26.68
CA PRO A 571 10.92 3.45 -27.20
C PRO A 571 10.38 2.14 -27.79
N LEU A 572 11.26 1.15 -28.05
CA LEU A 572 10.88 -0.11 -28.68
C LEU A 572 10.36 -1.17 -27.70
N ILE A 573 10.50 -0.95 -26.37
CA ILE A 573 10.04 -1.92 -25.38
C ILE A 573 8.53 -2.13 -25.44
N ARG A 574 8.12 -3.39 -25.28
CA ARG A 574 6.73 -3.85 -25.36
C ARG A 574 6.12 -4.01 -23.98
N PRO A 575 4.78 -3.99 -23.84
CA PRO A 575 4.14 -4.35 -22.58
C PRO A 575 4.43 -5.79 -22.19
N GLU A 576 4.73 -6.02 -20.91
CA GLU A 576 4.81 -7.36 -20.32
C GLU A 576 3.43 -7.88 -19.92
N LEU A 577 3.21 -9.17 -20.05
CA LEU A 577 1.97 -9.85 -19.66
C LEU A 577 2.25 -10.88 -18.57
N SER A 578 1.50 -10.80 -17.47
CA SER A 578 1.64 -11.70 -16.32
C SER A 578 0.38 -12.52 -16.08
N ASP A 579 0.52 -13.82 -15.94
CA ASP A 579 -0.50 -14.74 -15.44
C ASP A 579 -0.18 -15.08 -13.98
N ALA A 580 -1.11 -14.79 -13.09
CA ALA A 580 -0.94 -14.95 -11.66
C ALA A 580 -1.97 -15.93 -11.07
N TYR A 581 -1.49 -16.95 -10.38
CA TYR A 581 -2.28 -17.97 -9.67
C TYR A 581 -1.98 -17.87 -8.17
N LYS A 582 -2.99 -17.95 -7.31
CA LYS A 582 -2.80 -17.97 -5.87
C LYS A 582 -3.81 -18.90 -5.21
N LEU A 583 -3.32 -19.76 -4.33
CA LEU A 583 -4.11 -20.54 -3.38
C LEU A 583 -3.87 -19.99 -1.97
N SER A 584 -4.91 -19.66 -1.24
CA SER A 584 -4.82 -19.18 0.14
C SER A 584 -5.71 -19.98 1.06
N LEU A 585 -5.20 -20.25 2.26
CA LEU A 585 -5.96 -20.80 3.38
C LEU A 585 -6.14 -19.72 4.44
N THR A 586 -7.36 -19.56 4.95
CA THR A 586 -7.70 -18.57 5.96
C THR A 586 -8.30 -19.21 7.19
N TYR A 587 -7.99 -18.66 8.37
CA TYR A 587 -8.62 -18.98 9.66
C TYR A 587 -9.23 -17.69 10.22
N ASP A 588 -10.53 -17.70 10.54
CA ASP A 588 -11.29 -16.52 10.97
C ASP A 588 -11.07 -15.29 10.07
N ASN A 589 -11.09 -15.52 8.74
CA ASN A 589 -10.81 -14.52 7.69
C ASN A 589 -9.40 -13.90 7.77
N GLN A 590 -8.46 -14.52 8.50
CA GLN A 590 -7.04 -14.12 8.48
C GLN A 590 -6.25 -15.12 7.64
N PRO A 591 -5.44 -14.66 6.67
CA PRO A 591 -4.64 -15.57 5.86
C PRO A 591 -3.52 -16.14 6.72
N PHE A 592 -3.38 -17.46 6.80
CA PHE A 592 -2.28 -18.09 7.50
C PHE A 592 -1.30 -18.80 6.58
N PHE A 593 -1.76 -19.29 5.43
CA PHE A 593 -0.91 -19.92 4.42
C PHE A 593 -1.36 -19.54 3.03
N SER A 594 -0.42 -19.24 2.14
CA SER A 594 -0.70 -19.13 0.71
C SER A 594 0.46 -19.60 -0.15
N VAL A 595 0.13 -20.06 -1.36
CA VAL A 595 1.08 -20.34 -2.43
C VAL A 595 0.66 -19.56 -3.65
N SER A 596 1.59 -18.83 -4.26
CA SER A 596 1.36 -18.13 -5.52
C SER A 596 2.41 -18.52 -6.55
N TYR A 597 1.97 -18.62 -7.80
CA TYR A 597 2.80 -18.80 -8.98
C TYR A 597 2.49 -17.69 -9.98
N ASN A 598 3.51 -16.99 -10.43
CA ASN A 598 3.39 -15.94 -11.43
C ASN A 598 4.32 -16.24 -12.59
N LYS A 599 3.81 -16.04 -13.81
CA LYS A 599 4.60 -16.15 -15.03
C LYS A 599 4.42 -14.88 -15.86
N THR A 600 5.52 -14.20 -16.12
CA THR A 600 5.55 -12.96 -16.88
C THR A 600 6.29 -13.19 -18.20
N HIS A 601 5.68 -12.80 -19.29
CA HIS A 601 6.23 -12.84 -20.65
C HIS A 601 6.63 -11.44 -21.08
N ASP A 602 7.67 -11.33 -21.93
CA ASP A 602 8.23 -10.05 -22.39
C ASP A 602 8.58 -9.11 -21.21
N VAL A 603 9.13 -9.69 -20.13
CA VAL A 603 9.41 -8.95 -18.91
C VAL A 603 10.33 -7.75 -19.18
N ILE A 604 9.97 -6.58 -18.65
CA ILE A 604 10.76 -5.36 -18.80
C ILE A 604 11.82 -5.34 -17.72
N PHE A 605 13.07 -5.55 -18.07
CA PHE A 605 14.21 -5.30 -17.19
C PHE A 605 14.54 -3.82 -17.27
N ASN A 606 14.44 -3.11 -16.13
CA ASN A 606 14.62 -1.66 -16.09
C ASN A 606 16.07 -1.23 -16.26
N ASP A 607 16.97 -2.00 -15.70
CA ASP A 607 18.40 -1.71 -15.59
C ASP A 607 19.22 -2.76 -16.33
N ALA A 608 18.82 -3.12 -17.57
CA ALA A 608 19.62 -4.02 -18.38
C ALA A 608 20.97 -3.37 -18.73
N PRO A 609 22.09 -3.89 -18.21
CA PRO A 609 23.38 -3.22 -18.28
C PRO A 609 24.01 -3.39 -19.66
N LYS A 610 24.55 -2.30 -20.20
CA LYS A 610 25.32 -2.25 -21.44
C LYS A 610 26.63 -1.52 -21.23
N GLN A 611 27.62 -1.83 -22.06
CA GLN A 611 28.92 -1.20 -22.04
C GLN A 611 29.30 -0.70 -23.42
N GLU A 612 29.81 0.53 -23.49
CA GLU A 612 30.31 1.15 -24.71
C GLU A 612 31.67 1.83 -24.40
N GLY A 613 32.75 1.14 -24.72
CA GLY A 613 34.11 1.55 -24.31
C GLY A 613 34.22 1.60 -22.78
N ASN A 614 34.58 2.77 -22.23
CA ASN A 614 34.66 2.97 -20.79
C ASN A 614 33.33 3.45 -20.17
N LEU A 615 32.29 3.67 -20.97
CA LEU A 615 30.98 4.09 -20.51
C LEU A 615 30.13 2.85 -20.18
N THR A 616 29.48 2.86 -19.04
CA THR A 616 28.48 1.85 -18.69
C THR A 616 27.11 2.55 -18.64
N TYR A 617 26.11 1.93 -19.22
CA TYR A 617 24.77 2.48 -19.15
C TYR A 617 23.73 1.37 -18.93
N THR A 618 22.60 1.77 -18.38
CA THR A 618 21.42 0.92 -18.29
C THR A 618 20.32 1.40 -19.21
N THR A 619 19.57 0.46 -19.77
CA THR A 619 18.44 0.74 -20.65
C THR A 619 17.35 -0.30 -20.40
N PRO A 620 16.06 0.08 -20.44
CA PRO A 620 14.97 -0.88 -20.36
C PRO A 620 14.98 -1.82 -21.59
N GLU A 621 14.86 -3.12 -21.35
CA GLU A 621 14.83 -4.16 -22.39
C GLU A 621 13.74 -5.19 -22.09
N ASN A 622 13.05 -5.70 -23.12
CA ASN A 622 12.19 -6.85 -22.96
C ASN A 622 13.03 -8.13 -23.02
N LEU A 623 13.01 -8.88 -21.94
CA LEU A 623 13.64 -10.19 -21.85
C LEU A 623 12.58 -11.28 -21.77
N ALA A 624 12.94 -12.55 -22.11
CA ALA A 624 11.94 -13.54 -22.51
C ALA A 624 10.93 -13.91 -21.42
N ALA A 625 11.37 -14.27 -20.21
CA ALA A 625 10.47 -14.75 -19.16
C ALA A 625 10.99 -14.50 -17.74
N PHE A 626 10.05 -14.26 -16.85
CA PHE A 626 10.23 -14.30 -15.41
C PHE A 626 9.20 -15.22 -14.80
N GLU A 627 9.64 -16.20 -14.01
CA GLU A 627 8.78 -17.09 -13.22
C GLU A 627 9.07 -16.90 -11.74
N ASN A 628 8.01 -16.89 -10.95
CA ASN A 628 8.10 -16.67 -9.53
C ASN A 628 7.17 -17.60 -8.77
N ILE A 629 7.66 -18.20 -7.66
CA ILE A 629 6.87 -18.97 -6.72
C ILE A 629 7.04 -18.34 -5.34
N VAL A 630 5.92 -18.09 -4.63
CA VAL A 630 5.95 -17.56 -3.26
C VAL A 630 5.14 -18.47 -2.35
N PHE A 631 5.76 -19.00 -1.32
CA PHE A 631 5.10 -19.59 -0.16
C PHE A 631 5.03 -18.56 0.95
N GLU A 632 3.86 -18.32 1.48
CA GLU A 632 3.64 -17.32 2.51
C GLU A 632 2.97 -17.96 3.72
N LEU A 633 3.55 -17.74 4.90
CA LEU A 633 3.03 -18.15 6.20
C LEU A 633 2.81 -16.89 7.04
N ASN A 634 1.58 -16.65 7.47
CA ASN A 634 1.21 -15.52 8.32
C ASN A 634 0.59 -16.05 9.62
N PHE A 635 0.87 -15.41 10.72
CA PHE A 635 0.30 -15.76 12.00
C PHE A 635 -0.02 -14.51 12.82
N PRO A 636 -1.25 -14.38 13.32
CA PRO A 636 -1.58 -13.42 14.34
C PRO A 636 -0.90 -13.85 15.65
N LEU A 637 -0.49 -12.88 16.42
CA LEU A 637 0.09 -13.09 17.75
C LEU A 637 -0.78 -12.40 18.79
N ASP A 638 -1.61 -13.18 19.50
CA ASP A 638 -2.44 -12.70 20.59
C ASP A 638 -2.17 -13.53 21.84
N ILE A 639 -1.41 -12.97 22.79
CA ILE A 639 -1.06 -13.63 24.05
C ILE A 639 -1.75 -12.89 25.20
N GLY A 640 -2.83 -13.48 25.69
CA GLY A 640 -3.70 -12.87 26.70
C GLY A 640 -4.30 -11.56 26.19
N LYS A 641 -4.46 -10.55 27.09
CA LYS A 641 -5.05 -9.24 26.75
C LYS A 641 -4.01 -8.14 26.54
N LYS A 642 -2.73 -8.44 26.71
CA LYS A 642 -1.65 -7.44 26.76
C LYS A 642 -0.72 -7.48 25.57
N ILE A 643 -0.54 -8.61 24.91
CA ILE A 643 0.34 -8.77 23.76
C ILE A 643 -0.51 -9.08 22.56
N SER A 644 -0.36 -8.27 21.52
CA SER A 644 -1.01 -8.47 20.24
C SER A 644 -0.05 -8.12 19.12
N GLY A 645 -0.19 -8.76 17.98
CA GLY A 645 0.69 -8.50 16.85
C GLY A 645 0.43 -9.44 15.69
N TYR A 646 1.35 -9.45 14.78
CA TYR A 646 1.38 -10.39 13.67
C TYR A 646 2.82 -10.60 13.22
N GLY A 647 3.04 -11.70 12.54
CA GLY A 647 4.28 -12.01 11.87
C GLY A 647 4.03 -12.84 10.64
N GLY A 648 5.02 -12.92 9.78
CA GLY A 648 4.95 -13.77 8.61
C GLY A 648 6.32 -14.08 8.04
N ASN A 649 6.35 -15.16 7.27
CA ASN A 649 7.50 -15.63 6.54
C ASN A 649 7.10 -15.85 5.08
N GLN A 650 7.95 -15.43 4.16
CA GLN A 650 7.80 -15.67 2.74
C GLN A 650 9.05 -16.36 2.21
N PHE A 651 8.86 -17.48 1.51
CA PHE A 651 9.92 -18.17 0.76
C PHE A 651 9.63 -17.91 -0.71
N ILE A 652 10.55 -17.23 -1.37
CA ILE A 652 10.37 -16.68 -2.71
C ILE A 652 11.41 -17.31 -3.62
N TYR A 653 10.96 -17.90 -4.71
CA TYR A 653 11.79 -18.39 -5.81
C TYR A 653 11.61 -17.48 -7.01
N ASN A 654 12.69 -16.85 -7.45
CA ASN A 654 12.74 -16.05 -8.67
C ASN A 654 13.57 -16.79 -9.72
N HIS A 655 13.07 -16.86 -10.95
CA HIS A 655 13.75 -17.44 -12.09
C HIS A 655 13.62 -16.53 -13.31
N TYR A 656 14.74 -16.07 -13.82
CA TYR A 656 14.86 -15.22 -15.01
C TYR A 656 15.51 -16.00 -16.13
N LYS A 657 14.92 -15.94 -17.33
CA LYS A 657 15.46 -16.57 -18.53
C LYS A 657 15.38 -15.59 -19.69
N ALA A 658 16.51 -15.34 -20.37
CA ALA A 658 16.60 -14.40 -21.47
C ALA A 658 17.83 -14.69 -22.34
N ASP A 659 17.75 -14.37 -23.62
CA ASP A 659 18.93 -14.20 -24.47
C ASP A 659 19.31 -12.71 -24.44
N TYR A 660 20.48 -12.38 -23.91
CA TYR A 660 20.94 -11.01 -23.75
C TYR A 660 22.42 -10.88 -24.12
N LEU A 661 22.76 -9.87 -24.94
CA LEU A 661 24.11 -9.61 -25.43
C LEU A 661 24.79 -10.86 -26.02
N GLY A 662 24.02 -11.72 -26.73
CA GLY A 662 24.52 -12.92 -27.40
C GLY A 662 24.78 -14.11 -26.48
N SER A 663 24.35 -14.09 -25.23
CA SER A 663 24.47 -15.19 -24.28
C SER A 663 23.16 -15.47 -23.56
N LEU A 664 22.96 -16.74 -23.18
CA LEU A 664 21.79 -17.12 -22.39
C LEU A 664 21.96 -16.67 -20.93
N TYR A 665 21.11 -15.75 -20.50
CA TYR A 665 20.90 -15.44 -19.08
C TYR A 665 19.87 -16.40 -18.52
N ASN A 666 20.26 -17.29 -17.62
CA ASN A 666 19.39 -18.27 -16.98
C ASN A 666 19.77 -18.39 -15.50
N ARG A 667 19.15 -17.59 -14.66
CA ARG A 667 19.47 -17.52 -13.23
C ARG A 667 18.26 -17.65 -12.36
N SER A 668 18.41 -18.35 -11.26
CA SER A 668 17.35 -18.48 -10.26
C SER A 668 17.92 -18.37 -8.84
N LYS A 669 17.07 -17.95 -7.91
CA LYS A 669 17.44 -17.85 -6.50
C LYS A 669 16.23 -17.99 -5.60
N TRP A 670 16.40 -18.73 -4.51
CA TRP A 670 15.51 -18.68 -3.36
C TRP A 670 15.93 -17.58 -2.40
N ASN A 671 14.96 -16.84 -1.88
CA ASN A 671 15.19 -15.97 -0.75
C ASN A 671 14.07 -16.15 0.29
N TRP A 672 14.42 -15.88 1.55
CA TRP A 672 13.51 -15.87 2.67
C TRP A 672 13.32 -14.44 3.17
N GLN A 673 12.07 -14.07 3.41
CA GLN A 673 11.70 -12.80 4.03
C GLN A 673 10.88 -13.07 5.28
N ALA A 674 11.18 -12.35 6.34
CA ALA A 674 10.40 -12.35 7.57
C ALA A 674 9.99 -10.91 7.91
N TYR A 675 8.79 -10.75 8.44
CA TYR A 675 8.30 -9.48 8.98
C TYR A 675 7.50 -9.73 10.23
N TRP A 676 7.53 -8.77 11.14
CA TRP A 676 6.82 -8.85 12.41
C TRP A 676 6.47 -7.47 12.95
N GLN A 677 5.36 -7.45 13.70
CA GLN A 677 4.97 -6.32 14.54
C GLN A 677 4.34 -6.88 15.81
N VAL A 678 4.88 -6.51 16.96
CA VAL A 678 4.43 -6.94 18.28
C VAL A 678 4.16 -5.72 19.14
N SER A 679 2.95 -5.63 19.69
CA SER A 679 2.50 -4.59 20.59
C SER A 679 2.30 -5.15 21.99
N TYR A 680 2.90 -4.52 23.01
CA TYR A 680 2.71 -4.82 24.40
C TYR A 680 1.97 -3.68 25.11
N LYS A 681 0.80 -3.97 25.67
CA LYS A 681 -0.09 -3.01 26.31
C LYS A 681 -0.21 -3.33 27.82
N PRO A 682 0.77 -2.94 28.64
CA PRO A 682 0.81 -3.30 30.09
C PRO A 682 -0.37 -2.71 30.88
N LYS A 683 -0.76 -1.48 30.54
CA LYS A 683 -1.82 -0.70 31.21
C LYS A 683 -2.64 0.08 30.15
N PRO A 684 -3.89 0.48 30.46
CA PRO A 684 -4.68 1.31 29.55
C PRO A 684 -3.93 2.58 29.11
N GLY A 685 -3.96 2.83 27.81
CA GLY A 685 -3.31 3.99 27.19
C GLY A 685 -1.81 3.84 26.93
N TRP A 686 -1.12 2.78 27.38
CA TRP A 686 0.26 2.50 27.02
C TRP A 686 0.34 1.44 25.92
N ASN A 687 1.18 1.69 24.93
CA ASN A 687 1.52 0.73 23.88
C ASN A 687 3.03 0.79 23.60
N PHE A 688 3.72 -0.34 23.77
CA PHE A 688 5.10 -0.56 23.38
C PHE A 688 5.05 -1.43 22.12
N GLU A 689 5.65 -0.99 21.04
CA GLU A 689 5.59 -1.70 19.76
C GLU A 689 7.01 -1.96 19.24
N LEU A 690 7.29 -3.21 18.90
CA LEU A 690 8.48 -3.64 18.19
C LEU A 690 8.06 -4.11 16.81
N SER A 691 8.69 -3.60 15.75
CA SER A 691 8.42 -4.01 14.39
C SER A 691 9.69 -4.08 13.56
N GLY A 692 9.70 -4.93 12.56
CA GLY A 692 10.84 -5.09 11.68
C GLY A 692 10.58 -6.01 10.52
N PHE A 693 11.55 -6.05 9.64
CA PHE A 693 11.63 -7.04 8.58
C PHE A 693 13.08 -7.50 8.39
N TYR A 694 13.24 -8.66 7.77
CA TYR A 694 14.52 -9.19 7.33
C TYR A 694 14.33 -9.94 6.02
N THR A 695 15.24 -9.80 5.08
CA THR A 695 15.32 -10.60 3.87
C THR A 695 16.74 -11.10 3.67
N THR A 696 16.88 -12.36 3.31
CA THR A 696 18.15 -12.93 2.81
C THR A 696 18.46 -12.35 1.43
N SER A 697 19.63 -12.65 0.91
CA SER A 697 20.01 -12.21 -0.43
C SER A 697 18.97 -12.68 -1.47
N LEU A 698 18.66 -11.80 -2.44
CA LEU A 698 17.68 -12.04 -3.49
C LEU A 698 18.23 -11.71 -4.87
N LEU A 699 17.67 -12.34 -5.89
CA LEU A 699 17.95 -12.03 -7.29
C LEU A 699 16.82 -11.17 -7.85
N GLU A 700 17.17 -10.00 -8.37
CA GLU A 700 16.25 -9.10 -9.04
C GLU A 700 16.86 -8.67 -10.38
N GLU A 701 16.24 -9.12 -11.48
CA GLU A 701 16.78 -8.90 -12.82
C GLU A 701 18.24 -9.41 -12.93
N PHE A 702 19.19 -8.51 -13.25
CA PHE A 702 20.63 -8.81 -13.26
C PHE A 702 21.31 -8.61 -11.91
N ILE A 703 20.60 -8.03 -10.92
CA ILE A 703 21.16 -7.60 -9.65
C ILE A 703 21.00 -8.71 -8.61
N GLU A 704 22.08 -9.13 -7.99
CA GLU A 704 22.07 -9.91 -6.77
C GLU A 704 22.16 -8.97 -5.57
N ILE A 705 21.03 -8.74 -4.89
CA ILE A 705 20.94 -7.88 -3.70
C ILE A 705 21.28 -8.74 -2.48
N GLN A 706 22.14 -8.23 -1.60
CA GLN A 706 22.51 -8.89 -0.34
C GLN A 706 21.39 -8.77 0.71
N GLU A 707 21.58 -9.42 1.85
CA GLU A 707 20.63 -9.39 2.95
C GLU A 707 20.34 -7.95 3.44
N LEU A 708 19.10 -7.71 3.77
CA LEU A 708 18.60 -6.40 4.20
C LEU A 708 17.57 -6.57 5.32
N GLY A 709 17.58 -5.67 6.29
CA GLY A 709 16.57 -5.68 7.33
C GLY A 709 16.55 -4.39 8.14
N ASN A 710 15.51 -4.22 8.95
CA ASN A 710 15.46 -3.17 9.94
C ASN A 710 14.72 -3.60 11.21
N LEU A 711 14.98 -2.89 12.29
CA LEU A 711 14.30 -3.04 13.58
C LEU A 711 13.87 -1.66 14.07
N ASN A 712 12.58 -1.52 14.40
CA ASN A 712 11.99 -0.28 14.89
C ASN A 712 11.32 -0.53 16.24
N PHE A 713 11.37 0.47 17.12
CA PHE A 713 10.72 0.45 18.42
C PHE A 713 9.93 1.73 18.65
N ALA A 714 8.76 1.61 19.27
CA ALA A 714 7.95 2.77 19.62
C ALA A 714 7.35 2.63 21.02
N ILE A 715 7.25 3.76 21.70
CA ILE A 715 6.51 3.93 22.95
C ILE A 715 5.39 4.92 22.69
N GLN A 716 4.16 4.52 22.94
CA GLN A 716 3.00 5.39 22.78
C GLN A 716 2.20 5.48 24.06
N LYS A 717 1.81 6.71 24.42
CA LYS A 717 0.84 7.00 25.48
C LYS A 717 -0.36 7.69 24.88
N THR A 718 -1.54 7.12 25.16
CA THR A 718 -2.86 7.68 24.81
C THR A 718 -3.51 8.19 26.09
N PHE A 719 -4.11 9.39 26.05
CA PHE A 719 -4.73 10.05 27.18
C PHE A 719 -5.92 10.94 26.72
N MET A 720 -6.60 11.68 27.61
CA MET A 720 -7.78 12.49 27.29
C MET A 720 -8.88 11.66 26.58
N ASP A 721 -9.31 10.55 27.18
CA ASP A 721 -10.32 9.64 26.61
C ASP A 721 -9.99 9.20 25.18
N LYS A 722 -8.74 8.88 24.93
CA LYS A 722 -8.17 8.47 23.64
C LYS A 722 -8.08 9.60 22.59
N LYS A 723 -8.38 10.84 22.92
CA LYS A 723 -8.28 11.98 21.99
C LYS A 723 -6.85 12.44 21.74
N ALA A 724 -5.97 12.31 22.73
CA ALA A 724 -4.58 12.71 22.61
C ALA A 724 -3.64 11.49 22.63
N LYS A 725 -2.62 11.53 21.79
CA LYS A 725 -1.55 10.50 21.69
C LYS A 725 -0.19 11.19 21.63
N ILE A 726 0.77 10.68 22.39
CA ILE A 726 2.18 11.02 22.26
C ILE A 726 2.96 9.72 21.96
N SER A 727 3.86 9.78 21.01
CA SER A 727 4.66 8.61 20.59
C SER A 727 6.12 8.98 20.43
N LEU A 728 7.00 8.17 20.99
CA LEU A 728 8.44 8.24 20.78
C LEU A 728 8.85 7.04 19.95
N ASN A 729 9.41 7.28 18.77
CA ASN A 729 9.77 6.27 17.79
C ASN A 729 11.27 6.24 17.58
N PHE A 730 11.85 5.04 17.55
CA PHE A 730 13.24 4.74 17.20
C PHE A 730 13.22 3.89 15.94
N ASN A 731 13.73 4.41 14.82
CA ASN A 731 13.75 3.71 13.55
C ASN A 731 15.14 3.18 13.25
N ASP A 732 15.20 1.99 12.63
CA ASP A 732 16.42 1.28 12.25
C ASP A 732 17.49 1.25 13.36
N ILE A 733 17.10 0.77 14.55
CA ILE A 733 17.93 0.78 15.77
C ILE A 733 19.29 0.13 15.52
N LEU A 734 19.31 -0.96 14.73
CA LEU A 734 20.50 -1.73 14.41
C LEU A 734 21.33 -1.12 13.27
N PHE A 735 20.81 -0.07 12.59
CA PHE A 735 21.42 0.50 11.39
C PHE A 735 21.76 -0.57 10.35
N SER A 736 20.83 -1.46 10.10
CA SER A 736 20.99 -2.62 9.23
C SER A 736 20.38 -2.41 7.84
N GLN A 737 19.63 -1.34 7.62
CA GLN A 737 19.03 -1.02 6.32
C GLN A 737 20.08 -0.42 5.37
N LYS A 738 21.00 -1.26 4.90
CA LYS A 738 22.07 -0.93 3.96
C LYS A 738 21.88 -1.72 2.69
N ASN A 739 21.62 -1.06 1.57
CA ASN A 739 21.43 -1.71 0.29
C ASN A 739 22.80 -2.05 -0.33
N ARG A 740 23.05 -3.33 -0.57
CA ARG A 740 24.28 -3.83 -1.18
C ARG A 740 23.92 -4.84 -2.26
N GLY A 741 24.67 -4.83 -3.34
CA GLY A 741 24.42 -5.79 -4.41
C GLY A 741 25.51 -5.79 -5.46
N ALA A 742 25.38 -6.67 -6.42
CA ALA A 742 26.30 -6.79 -7.54
C ALA A 742 25.56 -7.19 -8.82
N ILE A 743 26.09 -6.72 -9.94
CA ILE A 743 25.76 -7.19 -11.29
C ILE A 743 27.02 -7.88 -11.81
N VAL A 744 26.88 -9.17 -12.14
CA VAL A 744 27.95 -9.93 -12.79
C VAL A 744 27.34 -10.63 -13.99
N TYR A 745 27.64 -10.09 -15.19
CA TYR A 745 27.16 -10.63 -16.44
C TYR A 745 28.11 -10.31 -17.57
N GLN A 746 28.70 -11.33 -18.21
CA GLN A 746 29.77 -11.21 -19.22
C GLN A 746 30.92 -10.34 -18.70
N ASP A 747 31.27 -9.28 -19.43
CA ASP A 747 32.33 -8.32 -19.07
C ASP A 747 31.87 -7.26 -18.07
N ILE A 748 30.59 -7.25 -17.69
CA ILE A 748 30.03 -6.29 -16.73
C ILE A 748 30.18 -6.85 -15.32
N ASN A 749 30.97 -6.17 -14.52
CA ASN A 749 31.18 -6.49 -13.11
C ASN A 749 31.10 -5.20 -12.30
N LEU A 750 29.97 -5.03 -11.60
CA LEU A 750 29.67 -3.86 -10.78
C LEU A 750 29.18 -4.30 -9.41
N ALA A 751 29.88 -3.95 -8.37
CA ALA A 751 29.37 -4.06 -7.00
C ALA A 751 28.99 -2.67 -6.47
N PHE A 752 27.95 -2.60 -5.64
CA PHE A 752 27.53 -1.37 -5.03
C PHE A 752 27.13 -1.53 -3.56
N ARG A 753 27.30 -0.47 -2.81
CA ARG A 753 26.80 -0.31 -1.44
C ARG A 753 26.18 1.07 -1.28
N GLN A 754 24.94 1.11 -0.79
CA GLN A 754 24.22 2.35 -0.54
C GLN A 754 23.73 2.40 0.90
N VAL A 755 23.92 3.53 1.54
CA VAL A 755 23.53 3.82 2.92
C VAL A 755 22.73 5.11 2.93
N ASN A 756 21.51 5.04 3.43
CA ASN A 756 20.61 6.19 3.61
C ASN A 756 20.54 6.59 5.08
N GLU A 757 20.06 7.80 5.35
CA GLU A 757 19.77 8.27 6.71
C GLU A 757 18.48 7.58 7.20
N THR A 758 18.59 6.35 7.75
CA THR A 758 17.48 5.51 8.23
C THR A 758 17.37 5.48 9.75
N ARG A 759 18.52 5.59 10.47
CA ARG A 759 18.55 5.58 11.93
C ARG A 759 18.18 6.94 12.49
N ASN A 760 17.00 7.05 13.06
CA ASN A 760 16.49 8.31 13.60
C ASN A 760 15.60 8.10 14.82
N VAL A 761 15.46 9.16 15.63
CA VAL A 761 14.51 9.26 16.71
C VAL A 761 13.46 10.31 16.38
N ARG A 762 12.19 10.05 16.74
CA ARG A 762 11.07 10.91 16.41
C ARG A 762 10.07 10.98 17.57
N LEU A 763 9.69 12.19 17.95
CA LEU A 763 8.59 12.47 18.87
C LEU A 763 7.39 12.96 18.07
N ALA A 764 6.24 12.31 18.24
CA ALA A 764 5.01 12.68 17.57
C ALA A 764 3.89 12.93 18.61
N PHE A 765 3.15 14.00 18.43
CA PHE A 765 1.94 14.33 19.18
C PHE A 765 0.77 14.42 18.22
N SER A 766 -0.39 13.86 18.59
CA SER A 766 -1.63 14.04 17.83
C SER A 766 -2.81 14.25 18.77
N TYR A 767 -3.72 15.13 18.35
CA TYR A 767 -4.96 15.42 19.05
C TYR A 767 -6.14 15.32 18.09
N SER A 768 -7.11 14.46 18.43
CA SER A 768 -8.36 14.31 17.69
C SER A 768 -9.49 15.02 18.43
N PHE A 769 -10.18 15.91 17.75
CA PHE A 769 -11.25 16.72 18.32
C PHE A 769 -12.59 16.43 17.64
N GLY A 770 -13.68 16.83 18.32
CA GLY A 770 -15.05 16.63 17.87
C GLY A 770 -15.56 15.21 18.07
N ASN A 771 -16.60 14.83 17.34
CA ASN A 771 -17.24 13.53 17.43
C ASN A 771 -16.44 12.49 16.64
N GLN A 772 -15.68 11.64 17.34
CA GLN A 772 -14.85 10.56 16.79
C GLN A 772 -15.58 9.20 16.77
N LYS A 773 -16.85 9.15 17.12
CA LYS A 773 -17.63 7.91 17.16
C LYS A 773 -17.97 7.49 15.73
N LEU A 774 -17.55 6.29 15.36
CA LEU A 774 -17.96 5.57 14.13
C LEU A 774 -19.30 4.89 14.35
#